data_57af8bfaeecbd4810f59079b4cd5ea7a
#
_entry.id   57af8bfaeecbd4810f59079b4cd5ea7a
#
_cell.length_a   1.000
_cell.length_b   1.000
_cell.length_c   1.000
_cell.angle_alpha   90.00
_cell.angle_beta   90.00
_cell.angle_gamma   90.00
#
_symmetry.space_group_name_H-M   'P 1'
#
loop_
_entity.id
_entity.type
_entity.pdbx_description
1 polymer ?
#
loop_
_entity_poly.entity_id
_entity_poly.type
_entity_poly.pdbx_seq_one_letter_code
_entity_poly.pdbx_strand_id
1 'polypeptide(L)'
;MPDDTTTLLVQGLDGEGPGDIVGAAANEADVDPDAIGAIDIDGGTATVEATPDAADRIFDALDGGRIGTATVSVAVLDDAAATARRYADRLTALVEMEREEEMRRHEQEIQSLSGRERERRGRALIRMRGRDEGEGLGGRLVKFMREQKGAPLPDTEIRVGDLVMISKKDPLRDDNPTGTVTQVTNYSVTASFDPKPGKWVFGDGLRVDLYVNDITYQRMKDALARLPTADGPLAPLRDVCAGAAPPTEAKPATIDNWHNAALNASQRRAVREAIAAEDVHLVHGPPGTGKTTTAVEIIRQCVDRNESVLATAASNTAVDNVVERLADQGADVVRLGHPARVSPALRAHTLDARLEDVEAYRRSQARREEAFEEVRRLSDQDELTTPSGRWRRGMSDDRIRELAEEGRGSRGVPPDKIQEMAEWLALRERADALFDEAERLEQEAIDAVVAAADVVCSTNSTAGSDLLQDKTFDILVVDEATQATAPSCWIPMVHARRAILVGDHKQLPPTILNREAARSGLRYTLFERLARHHETDPDAPGTIRSLLRTQYRMHETIMGFSSRQFYDDRLVADETVRRHTLADLGVSASALPAERRPILDPEAPLVFVDTVGVDAPERQRGGSHSRENPREADLVARLAADLLAAGVAPADVAVISPYDDQVDRIDDQIDSRQMLSGLEVDTVDGFQGREKEVVLVSLVRSNERGEIGFLDEPRRFNVALTRARRKAIVVGDARTVRRGDVFDAFARYAEAQGRVHRL
;
A
#
# COMPACT_ATOMS: atom_id res chain seq x y z
N MET A 1 36.26 25.75 15.45
CA MET A 1 34.85 25.70 15.08
C MET A 1 34.26 27.09 15.23
N PRO A 2 33.39 27.59 14.31
CA PRO A 2 32.64 28.80 14.54
C PRO A 2 31.70 28.60 15.74
N ASP A 3 31.29 29.73 16.38
CA ASP A 3 30.42 29.71 17.58
C ASP A 3 28.98 29.20 17.31
N ASP A 4 28.67 28.83 16.08
CA ASP A 4 27.36 28.34 15.63
C ASP A 4 27.52 26.88 15.12
N THR A 5 27.27 25.91 16.00
CA THR A 5 27.30 24.48 15.69
C THR A 5 25.91 23.88 15.90
N THR A 6 25.52 22.99 14.99
CA THR A 6 24.29 22.18 15.06
C THR A 6 24.65 20.79 15.54
N THR A 7 23.93 20.25 16.50
CA THR A 7 24.14 18.89 17.00
C THR A 7 23.19 17.92 16.30
N LEU A 8 23.77 16.89 15.71
CA LEU A 8 23.04 15.77 15.11
C LEU A 8 23.04 14.57 16.05
N LEU A 9 21.92 13.87 16.10
CA LEU A 9 21.80 12.55 16.72
C LEU A 9 21.77 11.50 15.61
N VAL A 10 22.77 10.63 15.57
CA VAL A 10 22.86 9.49 14.63
C VAL A 10 22.57 8.22 15.42
N GLN A 11 21.59 7.42 14.97
CA GLN A 11 21.17 6.20 15.67
C GLN A 11 21.16 5.00 14.73
N GLY A 12 21.26 3.79 15.29
CA GLY A 12 21.29 2.53 14.52
C GLY A 12 22.71 2.12 14.13
N LEU A 13 23.73 2.61 14.83
CA LEU A 13 25.13 2.17 14.67
C LEU A 13 25.30 0.77 15.25
N ASP A 14 26.04 -0.10 14.55
CA ASP A 14 26.30 -1.49 14.94
C ASP A 14 27.82 -1.75 14.97
N GLY A 15 28.49 -1.02 15.87
CA GLY A 15 29.94 -1.11 16.06
C GLY A 15 30.76 -0.13 15.21
N GLU A 16 30.11 0.75 14.44
CA GLU A 16 30.77 1.83 13.71
C GLU A 16 31.36 2.85 14.69
N GLY A 17 32.58 3.33 14.35
CA GLY A 17 33.29 4.33 15.13
C GLY A 17 33.18 5.75 14.57
N PRO A 18 33.76 6.76 15.26
CA PRO A 18 33.74 8.14 14.78
C PRO A 18 34.33 8.31 13.38
N GLY A 19 35.35 7.51 13.01
CA GLY A 19 35.93 7.53 11.66
C GLY A 19 35.00 7.08 10.56
N ASP A 20 34.10 6.15 10.85
CA ASP A 20 33.10 5.66 9.88
C ASP A 20 32.02 6.72 9.63
N ILE A 21 31.63 7.47 10.68
CA ILE A 21 30.67 8.57 10.58
C ILE A 21 31.29 9.71 9.75
N VAL A 22 32.50 10.12 10.02
CA VAL A 22 33.21 11.15 9.24
C VAL A 22 33.41 10.70 7.80
N GLY A 23 33.78 9.43 7.60
CA GLY A 23 33.94 8.85 6.27
C GLY A 23 32.64 8.83 5.46
N ALA A 24 31.54 8.47 6.08
CA ALA A 24 30.22 8.50 5.45
C ALA A 24 29.78 9.94 5.13
N ALA A 25 29.96 10.88 6.05
CA ALA A 25 29.66 12.29 5.82
C ALA A 25 30.48 12.88 4.66
N ALA A 26 31.77 12.53 4.56
CA ALA A 26 32.61 12.99 3.46
C ALA A 26 32.23 12.35 2.10
N ASN A 27 31.91 11.05 2.08
CA ASN A 27 31.67 10.33 0.83
C ASN A 27 30.23 10.43 0.32
N GLU A 28 29.25 10.38 1.21
CA GLU A 28 27.83 10.33 0.85
C GLU A 28 27.18 11.72 0.91
N ALA A 29 27.63 12.58 1.85
CA ALA A 29 27.11 13.94 2.01
C ALA A 29 28.02 15.02 1.40
N ASP A 30 29.18 14.67 0.86
CA ASP A 30 30.19 15.60 0.33
C ASP A 30 30.52 16.73 1.33
N VAL A 31 30.69 16.36 2.61
CA VAL A 31 31.00 17.28 3.72
C VAL A 31 32.50 17.29 3.98
N ASP A 32 33.05 18.49 4.11
CA ASP A 32 34.46 18.63 4.55
C ASP A 32 34.60 18.10 5.98
N PRO A 33 35.52 17.16 6.26
CA PRO A 33 35.77 16.67 7.63
C PRO A 33 36.03 17.77 8.66
N ASP A 34 36.60 18.90 8.26
CA ASP A 34 36.87 20.05 9.14
C ASP A 34 35.55 20.77 9.55
N ALA A 35 34.44 20.53 8.87
CA ALA A 35 33.11 21.03 9.24
C ALA A 35 32.42 20.19 10.31
N ILE A 36 32.96 19.00 10.66
CA ILE A 36 32.44 18.09 11.68
C ILE A 36 33.26 18.32 12.97
N GLY A 37 32.58 18.51 14.07
CA GLY A 37 33.14 18.75 15.38
C GLY A 37 33.26 17.49 16.23
N ALA A 38 32.86 17.59 17.50
CA ALA A 38 32.89 16.47 18.42
C ALA A 38 31.92 15.37 18.00
N ILE A 39 32.36 14.13 18.12
CA ILE A 39 31.52 12.94 17.95
C ILE A 39 31.65 12.14 19.25
N ASP A 40 30.50 11.96 19.90
CA ASP A 40 30.36 11.12 21.09
C ASP A 40 29.47 9.94 20.79
N ILE A 41 29.94 8.71 21.04
CA ILE A 41 29.19 7.46 20.74
C ILE A 41 28.90 6.75 22.05
N ASP A 42 27.61 6.49 22.28
CA ASP A 42 27.11 5.68 23.39
C ASP A 42 26.21 4.56 22.87
N GLY A 43 26.69 3.33 22.94
CA GLY A 43 25.99 2.18 22.38
C GLY A 43 25.77 2.30 20.87
N GLY A 44 24.55 2.13 20.38
CA GLY A 44 24.18 2.27 18.96
C GLY A 44 23.83 3.69 18.53
N THR A 45 24.22 4.73 19.30
CA THR A 45 23.85 6.12 19.08
C THR A 45 25.08 7.03 19.13
N ALA A 46 25.15 8.03 18.25
CA ALA A 46 26.19 9.06 18.29
C ALA A 46 25.59 10.47 18.28
N THR A 47 26.18 11.38 19.05
CA THR A 47 26.00 12.82 18.87
C THR A 47 27.13 13.36 18.01
N VAL A 48 26.81 14.13 17.01
CA VAL A 48 27.77 14.69 16.04
C VAL A 48 27.56 16.21 15.98
N GLU A 49 28.56 16.96 16.37
CA GLU A 49 28.55 18.41 16.14
C GLU A 49 29.01 18.71 14.71
N ALA A 50 28.32 19.61 14.02
CA ALA A 50 28.69 20.02 12.68
C ALA A 50 28.31 21.51 12.48
N THR A 51 28.91 22.14 11.47
CA THR A 51 28.42 23.46 11.04
C THR A 51 26.98 23.30 10.48
N PRO A 52 26.11 24.33 10.54
CA PRO A 52 24.73 24.22 10.09
C PRO A 52 24.58 23.65 8.66
N ASP A 53 25.37 24.14 7.70
CA ASP A 53 25.37 23.66 6.32
C ASP A 53 25.80 22.18 6.22
N ALA A 54 26.83 21.78 6.99
CA ALA A 54 27.28 20.40 7.04
C ALA A 54 26.23 19.49 7.71
N ALA A 55 25.57 19.97 8.76
CA ALA A 55 24.50 19.24 9.44
C ALA A 55 23.32 18.95 8.52
N ASP A 56 22.91 19.95 7.71
CA ASP A 56 21.85 19.76 6.73
C ASP A 56 22.23 18.70 5.68
N ARG A 57 23.43 18.77 5.15
CA ARG A 57 23.92 17.82 4.15
C ARG A 57 24.08 16.39 4.72
N ILE A 58 24.58 16.27 5.96
CA ILE A 58 24.70 14.97 6.68
C ILE A 58 23.30 14.39 6.91
N PHE A 59 22.34 15.21 7.34
CA PHE A 59 20.96 14.78 7.53
C PHE A 59 20.38 14.26 6.22
N ASP A 60 20.48 15.03 5.14
CA ASP A 60 19.91 14.69 3.84
C ASP A 60 20.49 13.40 3.23
N ALA A 61 21.80 13.15 3.44
CA ALA A 61 22.46 12.01 2.87
C ALA A 61 22.39 10.74 3.74
N LEU A 62 22.42 10.89 5.05
CA LEU A 62 22.57 9.75 5.96
C LEU A 62 21.31 9.34 6.70
N ASP A 63 20.24 10.16 6.77
CA ASP A 63 19.00 9.74 7.40
C ASP A 63 18.28 8.66 6.57
N GLY A 64 18.20 7.43 7.10
CA GLY A 64 17.78 6.22 6.37
C GLY A 64 18.85 5.68 5.42
N GLY A 65 20.03 6.32 5.38
CA GLY A 65 21.21 5.90 4.63
C GLY A 65 22.04 4.84 5.39
N ARG A 66 23.29 4.65 4.95
CA ARG A 66 24.20 3.66 5.55
C ARG A 66 25.50 4.30 6.03
N ILE A 67 25.97 3.84 7.21
CA ILE A 67 27.33 4.05 7.68
C ILE A 67 27.94 2.65 7.83
N GLY A 68 28.97 2.32 7.03
CA GLY A 68 29.49 0.96 6.99
C GLY A 68 28.42 -0.06 6.58
N THR A 69 28.12 -1.00 7.47
CA THR A 69 27.05 -2.00 7.29
C THR A 69 25.72 -1.58 7.90
N ALA A 70 25.73 -0.62 8.81
CA ALA A 70 24.55 -0.16 9.56
C ALA A 70 23.69 0.80 8.74
N THR A 71 22.38 0.64 8.79
CA THR A 71 21.42 1.65 8.33
C THR A 71 21.12 2.58 9.49
N VAL A 72 21.38 3.86 9.31
CA VAL A 72 21.23 4.85 10.37
C VAL A 72 20.05 5.76 10.16
N SER A 73 19.62 6.40 11.24
CA SER A 73 18.74 7.55 11.20
C SER A 73 19.42 8.74 11.83
N VAL A 74 19.16 9.93 11.30
CA VAL A 74 19.75 11.19 11.74
C VAL A 74 18.64 12.14 12.18
N ALA A 75 18.87 12.85 13.29
CA ALA A 75 17.98 13.91 13.77
C ALA A 75 18.80 15.14 14.19
N VAL A 76 18.21 16.33 14.09
CA VAL A 76 18.80 17.57 14.57
C VAL A 76 18.23 17.87 15.95
N LEU A 77 19.08 18.01 16.98
CA LEU A 77 18.65 18.12 18.37
C LEU A 77 18.13 19.53 18.76
N ASP A 78 18.45 20.55 17.98
CA ASP A 78 18.27 21.93 18.44
C ASP A 78 16.89 22.55 18.12
N ASP A 79 16.13 22.00 17.12
CA ASP A 79 14.78 22.48 16.76
C ASP A 79 13.92 21.36 16.17
N ALA A 80 12.90 20.95 16.92
CA ALA A 80 11.95 19.90 16.50
C ALA A 80 11.19 20.26 15.21
N ALA A 81 10.84 21.52 15.03
CA ALA A 81 10.14 22.00 13.83
C ALA A 81 11.07 21.99 12.60
N ALA A 82 12.34 22.36 12.77
CA ALA A 82 13.34 22.30 11.70
C ALA A 82 13.61 20.87 11.29
N THR A 83 13.78 19.94 12.26
CA THR A 83 13.93 18.49 11.99
C THR A 83 12.72 17.94 11.24
N ALA A 84 11.49 18.28 11.68
CA ALA A 84 10.27 17.87 11.00
C ALA A 84 10.17 18.41 9.57
N ARG A 85 10.62 19.66 9.35
CA ARG A 85 10.66 20.27 8.01
C ARG A 85 11.60 19.53 7.10
N ARG A 86 12.87 19.31 7.50
CA ARG A 86 13.85 18.55 6.70
C ARG A 86 13.36 17.16 6.38
N TYR A 87 12.80 16.46 7.37
CA TYR A 87 12.20 15.14 7.19
C TYR A 87 11.07 15.16 6.15
N ALA A 88 10.17 16.13 6.22
CA ALA A 88 9.06 16.28 5.27
C ALA A 88 9.54 16.64 3.86
N ASP A 89 10.46 17.60 3.74
CA ASP A 89 11.02 18.07 2.46
C ASP A 89 11.74 16.92 1.74
N ARG A 90 12.56 16.16 2.46
CA ARG A 90 13.24 14.98 1.93
C ARG A 90 12.26 13.92 1.44
N LEU A 91 11.28 13.54 2.24
CA LEU A 91 10.28 12.54 1.82
C LEU A 91 9.45 13.04 0.64
N THR A 92 9.14 14.33 0.58
CA THR A 92 8.42 14.95 -0.56
C THR A 92 9.22 14.82 -1.85
N ALA A 93 10.53 15.09 -1.80
CA ALA A 93 11.41 14.90 -2.96
C ALA A 93 11.46 13.44 -3.42
N LEU A 94 11.56 12.48 -2.50
CA LEU A 94 11.56 11.06 -2.81
C LEU A 94 10.22 10.58 -3.38
N VAL A 95 9.10 11.11 -2.90
CA VAL A 95 7.74 10.85 -3.43
C VAL A 95 7.64 11.34 -4.87
N GLU A 96 8.18 12.51 -5.18
CA GLU A 96 8.15 13.05 -6.55
C GLU A 96 9.02 12.22 -7.52
N MET A 97 10.19 11.77 -7.08
CA MET A 97 11.03 10.86 -7.88
C MET A 97 10.31 9.53 -8.19
N GLU A 98 9.57 8.98 -7.26
CA GLU A 98 8.78 7.76 -7.45
C GLU A 98 7.62 8.00 -8.42
N ARG A 99 6.91 9.12 -8.25
CA ARG A 99 5.82 9.56 -9.14
C ARG A 99 6.29 9.72 -10.59
N GLU A 100 7.42 10.41 -10.80
CA GLU A 100 8.01 10.58 -12.11
C GLU A 100 8.40 9.25 -12.76
N GLU A 101 8.96 8.32 -12.00
CA GLU A 101 9.32 7.00 -12.49
C GLU A 101 8.07 6.17 -12.88
N GLU A 102 6.99 6.25 -12.12
CA GLU A 102 5.72 5.60 -12.46
C GLU A 102 5.17 6.16 -13.77
N MET A 103 5.13 7.48 -13.92
CA MET A 103 4.72 8.15 -15.16
C MET A 103 5.58 7.69 -16.34
N ARG A 104 6.90 7.70 -16.18
CA ARG A 104 7.85 7.28 -17.23
C ARG A 104 7.62 5.82 -17.65
N ARG A 105 7.31 4.92 -16.73
CA ARG A 105 7.01 3.51 -17.03
C ARG A 105 5.71 3.37 -17.81
N HIS A 106 4.68 4.09 -17.43
CA HIS A 106 3.41 4.09 -18.16
C HIS A 106 3.58 4.63 -19.58
N GLU A 107 4.35 5.70 -19.76
CA GLU A 107 4.68 6.22 -21.10
C GLU A 107 5.45 5.20 -21.94
N GLN A 108 6.45 4.53 -21.37
CA GLN A 108 7.18 3.46 -22.06
C GLN A 108 6.28 2.29 -22.44
N GLU A 109 5.36 1.89 -21.58
CA GLU A 109 4.37 0.86 -21.92
C GLU A 109 3.44 1.32 -23.06
N ILE A 110 3.00 2.57 -23.02
CA ILE A 110 2.17 3.15 -24.09
C ILE A 110 2.92 3.12 -25.41
N GLN A 111 4.24 3.37 -25.39
CA GLN A 111 5.11 3.36 -26.59
C GLN A 111 5.36 1.94 -27.13
N SER A 112 5.57 0.98 -26.24
CA SER A 112 6.04 -0.36 -26.59
C SER A 112 4.93 -1.37 -26.82
N LEU A 113 3.76 -1.18 -26.20
CA LEU A 113 2.63 -2.09 -26.25
C LEU A 113 1.49 -1.53 -27.09
N SER A 114 0.85 -2.41 -27.86
CA SER A 114 -0.38 -2.04 -28.57
C SER A 114 -1.52 -1.76 -27.57
N GLY A 115 -2.51 -0.93 -27.99
CA GLY A 115 -3.69 -0.68 -27.15
C GLY A 115 -4.43 -1.95 -26.74
N ARG A 116 -4.42 -3.02 -27.58
CA ARG A 116 -5.01 -4.32 -27.25
C ARG A 116 -4.23 -5.07 -26.18
N GLU A 117 -2.91 -4.96 -26.17
CA GLU A 117 -2.07 -5.59 -25.15
C GLU A 117 -2.21 -4.90 -23.81
N ARG A 118 -2.28 -3.56 -23.81
CA ARG A 118 -2.55 -2.79 -22.58
C ARG A 118 -3.98 -3.05 -22.07
N GLU A 119 -4.97 -3.22 -22.95
CA GLU A 119 -6.33 -3.58 -22.55
C GLU A 119 -6.38 -4.98 -21.90
N ARG A 120 -5.66 -5.96 -22.45
CA ARG A 120 -5.55 -7.29 -21.81
C ARG A 120 -4.90 -7.26 -20.43
N ARG A 121 -4.03 -6.27 -20.17
CA ARG A 121 -3.42 -6.01 -18.86
C ARG A 121 -4.29 -5.13 -17.95
N GLY A 122 -5.49 -4.75 -18.39
CA GLY A 122 -6.38 -3.87 -17.63
C GLY A 122 -5.97 -2.38 -17.61
N ARG A 123 -4.90 -1.99 -18.33
CA ARG A 123 -4.31 -0.64 -18.28
C ARG A 123 -4.76 0.29 -19.38
N ALA A 124 -5.64 -0.15 -20.26
CA ALA A 124 -6.29 0.68 -21.26
C ALA A 124 -7.70 0.16 -21.60
N LEU A 125 -8.54 1.06 -22.12
CA LEU A 125 -9.82 0.73 -22.73
C LEU A 125 -9.80 1.29 -24.15
N ILE A 126 -10.01 0.43 -25.16
CA ILE A 126 -10.01 0.82 -26.58
C ILE A 126 -11.41 0.82 -27.15
N ARG A 127 -11.61 1.46 -28.31
CA ARG A 127 -12.90 1.58 -28.98
C ARG A 127 -13.97 2.12 -28.04
N MET A 128 -13.64 3.23 -27.40
CA MET A 128 -14.54 3.93 -26.50
C MET A 128 -15.26 5.06 -27.23
N ARG A 129 -16.44 5.37 -26.74
CA ARG A 129 -17.24 6.55 -27.11
C ARG A 129 -17.32 7.46 -25.89
N GLY A 130 -16.93 8.73 -26.06
CA GLY A 130 -17.10 9.76 -25.04
C GLY A 130 -18.45 10.46 -25.17
N ARG A 131 -19.12 10.66 -24.05
CA ARG A 131 -20.38 11.42 -23.93
C ARG A 131 -20.18 12.53 -22.91
N ASP A 132 -20.66 13.71 -23.25
CA ASP A 132 -20.69 14.86 -22.36
C ASP A 132 -21.75 14.66 -21.26
N GLU A 133 -21.36 14.68 -19.99
CA GLU A 133 -22.27 14.54 -18.83
C GLU A 133 -22.42 15.89 -18.07
N GLY A 134 -21.92 16.98 -18.64
CA GLY A 134 -22.04 18.31 -18.05
C GLY A 134 -20.82 18.74 -17.24
N GLU A 135 -20.97 19.79 -16.44
CA GLU A 135 -19.97 20.25 -15.48
C GLU A 135 -20.18 19.57 -14.15
N GLY A 136 -19.10 19.10 -13.52
CA GLY A 136 -19.08 18.51 -12.20
C GLY A 136 -18.01 19.17 -11.33
N LEU A 137 -17.92 18.73 -10.07
CA LEU A 137 -16.81 19.10 -9.20
C LEU A 137 -15.47 18.73 -9.87
N GLY A 138 -14.61 19.72 -10.10
CA GLY A 138 -13.28 19.52 -10.72
C GLY A 138 -13.24 19.57 -12.25
N GLY A 139 -14.30 20.05 -12.95
CA GLY A 139 -14.26 20.28 -14.40
C GLY A 139 -15.33 19.57 -15.20
N ARG A 140 -15.09 19.42 -16.52
CA ARG A 140 -16.05 18.83 -17.45
C ARG A 140 -16.06 17.32 -17.34
N LEU A 141 -17.22 16.74 -17.02
CA LEU A 141 -17.41 15.30 -16.95
C LEU A 141 -17.61 14.68 -18.32
N VAL A 142 -16.84 13.63 -18.62
CA VAL A 142 -16.98 12.84 -19.84
C VAL A 142 -17.14 11.37 -19.45
N LYS A 143 -18.21 10.76 -19.91
CA LYS A 143 -18.50 9.34 -19.74
C LYS A 143 -18.02 8.55 -20.94
N PHE A 144 -17.14 7.62 -20.71
CA PHE A 144 -16.58 6.74 -21.73
C PHE A 144 -17.26 5.36 -21.64
N MET A 145 -17.83 4.91 -22.74
CA MET A 145 -18.53 3.63 -22.90
C MET A 145 -17.98 2.91 -24.11
N ARG A 146 -18.18 1.60 -24.21
CA ARG A 146 -17.90 0.87 -25.46
C ARG A 146 -18.72 1.42 -26.62
N GLU A 147 -18.12 1.50 -27.82
CA GLU A 147 -18.84 1.85 -29.06
C GLU A 147 -19.99 0.90 -29.33
N GLN A 148 -19.79 -0.39 -29.05
CA GLN A 148 -20.86 -1.40 -29.11
C GLN A 148 -21.83 -1.19 -27.95
N LYS A 149 -23.05 -0.78 -28.27
CA LYS A 149 -24.09 -0.47 -27.28
C LYS A 149 -24.37 -1.66 -26.37
N GLY A 150 -24.27 -1.45 -25.06
CA GLY A 150 -24.55 -2.46 -24.04
C GLY A 150 -23.42 -3.48 -23.79
N ALA A 151 -22.26 -3.34 -24.45
CA ALA A 151 -21.11 -4.16 -24.17
C ALA A 151 -20.47 -3.77 -22.82
N PRO A 152 -20.18 -4.72 -21.93
CA PRO A 152 -19.45 -4.45 -20.69
C PRO A 152 -18.00 -4.04 -20.97
N LEU A 153 -17.40 -3.35 -20.02
CA LEU A 153 -15.96 -3.12 -20.01
C LEU A 153 -15.22 -4.44 -19.72
N PRO A 154 -14.01 -4.63 -20.25
CA PRO A 154 -13.15 -5.72 -19.84
C PRO A 154 -12.68 -5.47 -18.39
N ASP A 155 -12.04 -6.47 -17.79
CA ASP A 155 -11.35 -6.28 -16.52
C ASP A 155 -10.32 -5.15 -16.68
N THR A 156 -10.35 -4.21 -15.74
CA THR A 156 -9.51 -3.01 -15.81
C THR A 156 -8.95 -2.64 -14.45
N GLU A 157 -7.69 -2.17 -14.47
CA GLU A 157 -7.03 -1.58 -13.31
C GLU A 157 -7.45 -0.11 -13.09
N ILE A 158 -8.10 0.52 -14.08
CA ILE A 158 -8.55 1.92 -13.99
C ILE A 158 -9.60 2.07 -12.89
N ARG A 159 -9.37 3.02 -11.99
CA ARG A 159 -10.15 3.19 -10.76
C ARG A 159 -10.50 4.65 -10.54
N VAL A 160 -11.46 4.90 -9.65
CA VAL A 160 -11.79 6.26 -9.19
C VAL A 160 -10.57 6.89 -8.52
N GLY A 161 -10.24 8.12 -8.95
CA GLY A 161 -9.07 8.87 -8.52
C GLY A 161 -7.82 8.66 -9.39
N ASP A 162 -7.84 7.73 -10.36
CA ASP A 162 -6.72 7.57 -11.30
C ASP A 162 -6.72 8.67 -12.37
N LEU A 163 -5.53 9.05 -12.80
CA LEU A 163 -5.38 9.92 -13.96
C LEU A 163 -5.39 9.07 -15.22
N VAL A 164 -6.29 9.40 -16.15
CA VAL A 164 -6.39 8.74 -17.45
C VAL A 164 -6.07 9.71 -18.58
N MET A 165 -5.39 9.22 -19.61
CA MET A 165 -5.10 9.96 -20.82
C MET A 165 -6.03 9.50 -21.94
N ILE A 166 -6.62 10.45 -22.65
CA ILE A 166 -7.51 10.17 -23.78
C ILE A 166 -6.80 10.42 -25.07
N SER A 167 -6.82 9.42 -25.95
CA SER A 167 -6.24 9.54 -27.29
C SER A 167 -7.16 8.96 -28.36
N LYS A 168 -6.95 9.33 -29.63
CA LYS A 168 -7.71 8.78 -30.76
C LYS A 168 -6.82 8.03 -31.76
N LYS A 169 -5.61 8.48 -31.99
CA LYS A 169 -4.66 7.89 -32.96
C LYS A 169 -3.30 7.64 -32.35
N ASP A 170 -2.74 8.68 -31.76
CA ASP A 170 -1.41 8.65 -31.15
C ASP A 170 -1.56 8.94 -29.65
N PRO A 171 -1.30 7.94 -28.79
CA PRO A 171 -1.44 8.11 -27.35
C PRO A 171 -0.32 8.94 -26.70
N LEU A 172 0.73 9.32 -27.47
CA LEU A 172 1.88 10.04 -26.93
C LEU A 172 1.95 11.50 -27.42
N ARG A 173 0.85 12.02 -27.96
CA ARG A 173 0.80 13.44 -28.30
C ARG A 173 0.73 14.28 -27.02
N ASP A 174 1.55 15.32 -26.95
CA ASP A 174 1.61 16.24 -25.80
C ASP A 174 0.28 16.97 -25.53
N ASP A 175 -0.59 17.07 -26.54
CA ASP A 175 -1.90 17.72 -26.45
C ASP A 175 -3.05 16.75 -26.14
N ASN A 176 -2.78 15.50 -25.84
CA ASN A 176 -3.80 14.56 -25.37
C ASN A 176 -4.31 14.99 -23.98
N PRO A 177 -5.63 15.17 -23.80
CA PRO A 177 -6.15 15.57 -22.52
C PRO A 177 -6.02 14.44 -21.49
N THR A 178 -5.65 14.83 -20.29
CA THR A 178 -5.70 13.96 -19.10
C THR A 178 -6.87 14.35 -18.24
N GLY A 179 -7.50 13.38 -17.60
CA GLY A 179 -8.65 13.60 -16.73
C GLY A 179 -8.61 12.65 -15.53
N THR A 180 -9.16 13.10 -14.41
CA THR A 180 -9.28 12.28 -13.20
C THR A 180 -10.55 11.46 -13.23
N VAL A 181 -10.44 10.16 -13.02
CA VAL A 181 -11.58 9.23 -13.01
C VAL A 181 -12.45 9.50 -11.78
N THR A 182 -13.71 9.86 -12.02
CA THR A 182 -14.69 10.15 -10.95
C THR A 182 -15.65 8.98 -10.69
N GLN A 183 -15.87 8.11 -11.69
CA GLN A 183 -16.75 6.97 -11.56
C GLN A 183 -16.32 5.81 -12.46
N VAL A 184 -16.43 4.59 -11.97
CA VAL A 184 -16.23 3.34 -12.73
C VAL A 184 -17.42 2.43 -12.48
N THR A 185 -17.99 1.91 -13.57
CA THR A 185 -19.07 0.91 -13.54
C THR A 185 -18.71 -0.26 -14.45
N ASN A 186 -19.46 -1.34 -14.45
CA ASN A 186 -19.25 -2.46 -15.37
C ASN A 186 -19.37 -2.07 -16.86
N TYR A 187 -19.91 -0.89 -17.19
CA TYR A 187 -20.20 -0.46 -18.57
C TYR A 187 -19.53 0.85 -18.96
N SER A 188 -18.98 1.61 -18.01
CA SER A 188 -18.45 2.94 -18.29
C SER A 188 -17.38 3.39 -17.29
N VAL A 189 -16.49 4.28 -17.76
CA VAL A 189 -15.61 5.09 -16.93
C VAL A 189 -16.00 6.55 -17.14
N THR A 190 -16.21 7.32 -16.08
CA THR A 190 -16.42 8.77 -16.13
C THR A 190 -15.17 9.46 -15.61
N ALA A 191 -14.68 10.47 -16.31
CA ALA A 191 -13.55 11.27 -15.87
C ALA A 191 -13.84 12.77 -15.96
N SER A 192 -13.29 13.54 -15.05
CA SER A 192 -13.33 15.00 -14.99
C SER A 192 -12.11 15.60 -15.67
N PHE A 193 -12.29 16.64 -16.45
CA PHE A 193 -11.25 17.31 -17.21
C PHE A 193 -11.23 18.81 -16.92
N ASP A 194 -10.09 19.28 -16.47
CA ASP A 194 -9.77 20.70 -16.35
C ASP A 194 -8.37 20.95 -16.92
N PRO A 195 -8.24 21.73 -18.00
CA PRO A 195 -9.29 22.45 -18.75
C PRO A 195 -10.22 21.53 -19.56
N LYS A 196 -11.38 22.07 -19.99
CA LYS A 196 -12.35 21.37 -20.82
C LYS A 196 -11.70 20.73 -22.04
N PRO A 197 -11.90 19.44 -22.31
CA PRO A 197 -11.25 18.73 -23.40
C PRO A 197 -11.80 19.16 -24.76
N GLY A 198 -11.02 18.94 -25.81
CA GLY A 198 -11.40 19.24 -27.19
C GLY A 198 -12.65 18.46 -27.62
N LYS A 199 -13.45 19.01 -28.55
CA LYS A 199 -14.70 18.42 -29.04
C LYS A 199 -14.59 16.97 -29.54
N TRP A 200 -13.41 16.55 -29.96
CA TRP A 200 -13.17 15.19 -30.46
C TRP A 200 -13.28 14.11 -29.37
N VAL A 201 -13.13 14.49 -28.08
CA VAL A 201 -13.28 13.58 -26.93
C VAL A 201 -14.75 13.13 -26.74
N PHE A 202 -15.70 13.90 -27.27
CA PHE A 202 -17.14 13.56 -27.24
C PHE A 202 -17.57 12.72 -28.46
N GLY A 203 -16.69 11.90 -29.03
CA GLY A 203 -16.93 11.09 -30.23
C GLY A 203 -16.52 9.63 -30.03
N ASP A 204 -16.42 8.93 -31.16
CA ASP A 204 -16.05 7.52 -31.25
C ASP A 204 -14.54 7.34 -31.54
N GLY A 205 -14.06 6.11 -31.41
CA GLY A 205 -12.68 5.71 -31.71
C GLY A 205 -11.68 6.14 -30.66
N LEU A 206 -12.14 6.32 -29.43
CA LEU A 206 -11.29 6.77 -28.35
C LEU A 206 -10.57 5.60 -27.69
N ARG A 207 -9.41 5.93 -27.14
CA ARG A 207 -8.62 5.09 -26.24
C ARG A 207 -8.46 5.84 -24.92
N VAL A 208 -8.70 5.14 -23.82
CA VAL A 208 -8.53 5.63 -22.44
C VAL A 208 -7.40 4.81 -21.85
N ASP A 209 -6.27 5.44 -21.57
CA ASP A 209 -5.10 4.79 -20.97
C ASP A 209 -4.95 5.21 -19.51
N LEU A 210 -4.70 4.26 -18.62
CA LEU A 210 -4.22 4.55 -17.27
C LEU A 210 -2.85 5.24 -17.38
N TYR A 211 -2.73 6.44 -16.79
CA TYR A 211 -1.54 7.28 -16.89
C TYR A 211 -0.74 7.30 -15.59
N VAL A 212 -1.38 7.62 -14.45
CA VAL A 212 -0.79 7.54 -13.12
C VAL A 212 -1.87 7.62 -12.04
N ASN A 213 -1.61 7.03 -10.89
CA ASN A 213 -2.43 7.24 -9.70
C ASN A 213 -1.94 8.48 -8.93
N ASP A 214 -2.12 9.67 -9.51
CA ASP A 214 -1.58 10.94 -9.01
C ASP A 214 -2.16 11.33 -7.64
N ILE A 215 -3.42 10.97 -7.36
CA ILE A 215 -4.09 11.36 -6.11
C ILE A 215 -3.41 10.79 -4.87
N THR A 216 -2.83 9.60 -4.95
CA THR A 216 -2.11 9.01 -3.83
C THR A 216 -0.82 9.77 -3.53
N TYR A 217 -0.08 10.15 -4.56
CA TYR A 217 1.13 10.98 -4.43
C TYR A 217 0.81 12.36 -3.88
N GLN A 218 -0.30 12.97 -4.35
CA GLN A 218 -0.72 14.26 -3.85
C GLN A 218 -1.06 14.18 -2.35
N ARG A 219 -1.85 13.17 -1.92
CA ARG A 219 -2.18 12.95 -0.51
C ARG A 219 -0.95 12.72 0.37
N MET A 220 0.06 12.02 -0.12
CA MET A 220 1.34 11.89 0.57
C MET A 220 2.01 13.25 0.78
N LYS A 221 2.08 14.08 -0.28
CA LYS A 221 2.67 15.42 -0.21
C LYS A 221 1.88 16.35 0.70
N ASP A 222 0.56 16.31 0.64
CA ASP A 222 -0.32 17.12 1.50
C ASP A 222 -0.16 16.75 2.98
N ALA A 223 -0.06 15.46 3.30
CA ALA A 223 0.20 15.00 4.65
C ALA A 223 1.58 15.46 5.15
N LEU A 224 2.63 15.32 4.34
CA LEU A 224 3.98 15.77 4.68
C LEU A 224 4.05 17.30 4.85
N ALA A 225 3.34 18.06 4.04
CA ALA A 225 3.29 19.53 4.13
C ALA A 225 2.69 20.05 5.47
N ARG A 226 1.91 19.22 6.18
CA ARG A 226 1.36 19.56 7.50
C ARG A 226 2.39 19.43 8.63
N LEU A 227 3.45 18.62 8.45
CA LEU A 227 4.38 18.29 9.53
C LEU A 227 5.17 19.50 10.08
N PRO A 228 5.75 20.39 9.26
CA PRO A 228 6.54 21.52 9.77
C PRO A 228 5.74 22.47 10.68
N THR A 229 4.44 22.55 10.45
CA THR A 229 3.53 23.46 11.17
C THR A 229 2.58 22.73 12.12
N ALA A 230 2.80 21.42 12.32
CA ALA A 230 1.96 20.60 13.20
C ALA A 230 1.99 21.14 14.64
N ASP A 231 0.81 21.29 15.20
CA ASP A 231 0.56 21.71 16.57
C ASP A 231 -0.41 20.75 17.29
N GLY A 232 -0.72 21.06 18.56
CA GLY A 232 -1.65 20.26 19.35
C GLY A 232 -1.24 18.78 19.43
N PRO A 233 -2.19 17.84 19.26
CA PRO A 233 -1.92 16.41 19.43
C PRO A 233 -0.98 15.81 18.36
N LEU A 234 -0.88 16.40 17.18
CA LEU A 234 -0.02 15.92 16.11
C LEU A 234 1.47 16.21 16.38
N ALA A 235 1.79 17.28 17.12
CA ALA A 235 3.17 17.68 17.35
C ALA A 235 4.02 16.62 18.07
N PRO A 236 3.58 16.01 19.21
CA PRO A 236 4.36 14.93 19.84
C PRO A 236 4.56 13.73 18.93
N LEU A 237 3.50 13.30 18.22
CA LEU A 237 3.58 12.18 17.27
C LEU A 237 4.58 12.46 16.14
N ARG A 238 4.54 13.69 15.58
CA ARG A 238 5.50 14.16 14.59
C ARG A 238 6.94 14.12 15.12
N ASP A 239 7.16 14.67 16.32
CA ASP A 239 8.51 14.81 16.88
C ASP A 239 9.16 13.45 17.12
N VAL A 240 8.41 12.50 17.66
CA VAL A 240 8.90 11.11 17.83
C VAL A 240 9.17 10.45 16.47
N CYS A 241 8.26 10.56 15.52
CA CYS A 241 8.39 9.91 14.22
C CYS A 241 9.49 10.54 13.33
N ALA A 242 9.71 11.86 13.45
CA ALA A 242 10.81 12.55 12.77
C ALA A 242 12.16 12.35 13.47
N GLY A 243 12.16 11.84 14.72
CA GLY A 243 13.36 11.64 15.52
C GLY A 243 13.83 12.88 16.28
N ALA A 244 12.97 13.87 16.43
CA ALA A 244 13.22 15.11 17.17
C ALA A 244 13.01 14.97 18.71
N ALA A 245 12.27 13.92 19.11
CA ALA A 245 12.01 13.61 20.53
C ALA A 245 11.97 12.09 20.76
N PRO A 246 12.35 11.62 21.97
CA PRO A 246 12.12 10.23 22.35
C PRO A 246 10.63 9.97 22.55
N PRO A 247 10.17 8.71 22.37
CA PRO A 247 8.80 8.33 22.70
C PRO A 247 8.51 8.53 24.20
N THR A 248 7.25 8.83 24.50
CA THR A 248 6.81 8.97 25.90
C THR A 248 6.79 7.62 26.59
N GLU A 249 7.49 7.49 27.71
CA GLU A 249 7.45 6.27 28.52
C GLU A 249 6.08 6.13 29.18
N ALA A 250 5.39 5.03 28.88
CA ALA A 250 4.09 4.72 29.48
C ALA A 250 4.12 3.38 30.23
N LYS A 251 3.40 3.32 31.34
CA LYS A 251 3.23 2.05 32.06
C LYS A 251 2.15 1.21 31.37
N PRO A 252 2.39 -0.12 31.16
CA PRO A 252 1.40 -0.99 30.53
C PRO A 252 0.01 -0.89 31.18
N ALA A 253 -1.02 -0.79 30.36
CA ALA A 253 -2.40 -0.65 30.81
C ALA A 253 -2.89 -1.91 31.54
N THR A 254 -3.78 -1.72 32.52
CA THR A 254 -4.53 -2.84 33.12
C THR A 254 -5.76 -3.15 32.27
N ILE A 255 -5.98 -4.42 31.97
CA ILE A 255 -7.13 -4.92 31.21
C ILE A 255 -7.78 -6.03 32.04
N ASP A 256 -9.03 -5.80 32.43
CA ASP A 256 -9.80 -6.74 33.21
C ASP A 256 -10.55 -7.74 32.32
N ASN A 257 -11.09 -7.27 31.19
CA ASN A 257 -11.86 -8.07 30.26
C ASN A 257 -11.17 -8.13 28.89
N TRP A 258 -10.98 -9.32 28.40
CA TRP A 258 -10.41 -9.59 27.07
C TRP A 258 -11.50 -10.03 26.10
N HIS A 259 -11.61 -9.39 24.94
CA HIS A 259 -12.54 -9.83 23.88
C HIS A 259 -12.11 -11.18 23.33
N ASN A 260 -10.79 -11.41 23.22
CA ASN A 260 -10.26 -12.70 22.83
C ASN A 260 -9.49 -13.34 24.00
N ALA A 261 -10.16 -14.26 24.70
CA ALA A 261 -9.57 -14.98 25.83
C ALA A 261 -8.39 -15.91 25.43
N ALA A 262 -8.28 -16.28 24.12
CA ALA A 262 -7.24 -17.15 23.60
C ALA A 262 -5.90 -16.45 23.32
N LEU A 263 -5.81 -15.13 23.50
CA LEU A 263 -4.55 -14.40 23.33
C LEU A 263 -3.46 -14.94 24.25
N ASN A 264 -2.29 -15.22 23.69
CA ASN A 264 -1.11 -15.64 24.43
C ASN A 264 -0.45 -14.49 25.21
N ALA A 265 0.55 -14.82 26.02
CA ALA A 265 1.22 -13.84 26.88
C ALA A 265 1.87 -12.68 26.12
N SER A 266 2.52 -12.94 24.96
CA SER A 266 3.17 -11.91 24.15
C SER A 266 2.15 -10.98 23.48
N GLN A 267 1.04 -11.52 22.99
CA GLN A 267 -0.07 -10.75 22.45
C GLN A 267 -0.72 -9.87 23.52
N ARG A 268 -1.06 -10.43 24.68
CA ARG A 268 -1.62 -9.67 25.81
C ARG A 268 -0.70 -8.56 26.29
N ARG A 269 0.61 -8.81 26.29
CA ARG A 269 1.60 -7.77 26.61
C ARG A 269 1.56 -6.66 25.58
N ALA A 270 1.62 -6.98 24.28
CA ALA A 270 1.57 -6.01 23.20
C ALA A 270 0.31 -5.14 23.25
N VAL A 271 -0.86 -5.73 23.55
CA VAL A 271 -2.12 -4.97 23.71
C VAL A 271 -2.02 -3.99 24.88
N ARG A 272 -1.49 -4.40 26.04
CA ARG A 272 -1.36 -3.51 27.21
C ARG A 272 -0.41 -2.34 26.96
N GLU A 273 0.71 -2.60 26.29
CA GLU A 273 1.70 -1.58 25.94
C GLU A 273 1.15 -0.63 24.86
N ALA A 274 0.51 -1.15 23.82
CA ALA A 274 -0.11 -0.34 22.76
C ALA A 274 -1.20 0.61 23.28
N ILE A 275 -2.06 0.14 24.19
CA ILE A 275 -3.12 0.96 24.78
C ILE A 275 -2.54 2.06 25.67
N ALA A 276 -1.44 1.79 26.34
CA ALA A 276 -0.78 2.77 27.23
C ALA A 276 0.01 3.82 26.49
N ALA A 277 0.39 3.58 25.24
CA ALA A 277 1.21 4.50 24.46
C ALA A 277 0.50 5.86 24.28
N GLU A 278 1.25 6.95 24.48
CA GLU A 278 0.73 8.33 24.39
C GLU A 278 0.99 8.94 23.00
N ASP A 279 1.98 8.42 22.26
CA ASP A 279 2.37 8.87 20.93
C ASP A 279 2.38 7.72 19.89
N VAL A 280 3.41 6.87 19.87
CA VAL A 280 3.52 5.76 18.92
C VAL A 280 3.93 4.46 19.61
N HIS A 281 3.37 3.33 19.14
CA HIS A 281 3.80 2.00 19.56
C HIS A 281 3.88 1.03 18.39
N LEU A 282 4.87 0.14 18.42
CA LEU A 282 5.14 -0.84 17.37
C LEU A 282 4.78 -2.25 17.84
N VAL A 283 3.86 -2.89 17.15
CA VAL A 283 3.57 -4.31 17.34
C VAL A 283 4.32 -5.10 16.27
N HIS A 284 5.51 -5.60 16.63
CA HIS A 284 6.32 -6.43 15.74
C HIS A 284 5.81 -7.87 15.77
N GLY A 285 5.16 -8.28 14.70
CA GLY A 285 4.54 -9.60 14.57
C GLY A 285 5.17 -10.42 13.45
N PRO A 286 6.13 -11.33 13.74
CA PRO A 286 6.63 -12.31 12.79
C PRO A 286 5.54 -13.14 12.12
N PRO A 287 5.87 -13.92 11.06
CA PRO A 287 4.89 -14.74 10.35
C PRO A 287 4.12 -15.70 11.26
N GLY A 288 2.79 -15.72 11.14
CA GLY A 288 1.93 -16.63 11.89
C GLY A 288 1.70 -16.30 13.37
N THR A 289 2.18 -15.13 13.86
CA THR A 289 2.05 -14.77 15.29
C THR A 289 0.75 -14.05 15.64
N GLY A 290 -0.16 -13.85 14.68
CA GLY A 290 -1.48 -13.26 14.91
C GLY A 290 -1.47 -11.74 15.02
N LYS A 291 -0.70 -11.04 14.14
CA LYS A 291 -0.69 -9.57 14.04
C LYS A 291 -2.09 -8.96 14.01
N THR A 292 -2.87 -9.32 13.02
CA THR A 292 -4.24 -8.78 12.84
C THR A 292 -5.15 -9.12 14.02
N THR A 293 -5.00 -10.32 14.62
CA THR A 293 -5.75 -10.69 15.85
C THR A 293 -5.39 -9.78 17.01
N THR A 294 -4.10 -9.43 17.16
CA THR A 294 -3.64 -8.49 18.20
C THR A 294 -4.13 -7.08 17.92
N ALA A 295 -4.07 -6.62 16.64
CA ALA A 295 -4.59 -5.32 16.22
C ALA A 295 -6.09 -5.18 16.51
N VAL A 296 -6.89 -6.19 16.18
CA VAL A 296 -8.33 -6.22 16.47
C VAL A 296 -8.62 -6.12 17.97
N GLU A 297 -7.86 -6.84 18.80
CA GLU A 297 -8.00 -6.71 20.26
C GLU A 297 -7.64 -5.30 20.75
N ILE A 298 -6.56 -4.68 20.23
CA ILE A 298 -6.19 -3.29 20.55
C ILE A 298 -7.36 -2.35 20.22
N ILE A 299 -7.90 -2.47 19.02
CA ILE A 299 -9.04 -1.65 18.56
C ILE A 299 -10.24 -1.83 19.49
N ARG A 300 -10.63 -3.05 19.79
CA ARG A 300 -11.77 -3.34 20.69
C ARG A 300 -11.57 -2.76 22.10
N GLN A 301 -10.37 -2.87 22.62
CA GLN A 301 -10.02 -2.32 23.94
C GLN A 301 -10.04 -0.78 23.95
N CYS A 302 -9.76 -0.12 22.83
CA CYS A 302 -9.88 1.33 22.67
C CYS A 302 -11.35 1.77 22.58
N VAL A 303 -12.17 1.03 21.83
CA VAL A 303 -13.62 1.24 21.75
C VAL A 303 -14.28 1.15 23.12
N ASP A 304 -13.93 0.14 23.94
CA ASP A 304 -14.42 0.00 25.32
C ASP A 304 -14.05 1.20 26.22
N ARG A 305 -13.03 1.97 25.84
CA ARG A 305 -12.60 3.21 26.52
C ARG A 305 -13.26 4.46 25.96
N ASN A 306 -14.20 4.30 25.01
CA ASN A 306 -14.86 5.37 24.27
C ASN A 306 -13.86 6.22 23.45
N GLU A 307 -12.76 5.62 22.98
CA GLU A 307 -11.83 6.26 22.06
C GLU A 307 -12.31 6.08 20.63
N SER A 308 -12.26 7.15 19.83
CA SER A 308 -12.51 7.12 18.39
C SER A 308 -11.33 6.46 17.66
N VAL A 309 -11.61 5.43 16.85
CA VAL A 309 -10.58 4.59 16.24
C VAL A 309 -10.60 4.73 14.70
N LEU A 310 -9.43 5.04 14.13
CA LEU A 310 -9.15 4.90 12.70
C LEU A 310 -8.28 3.66 12.49
N ALA A 311 -8.73 2.68 11.70
CA ALA A 311 -7.96 1.49 11.36
C ALA A 311 -7.61 1.50 9.88
N THR A 312 -6.32 1.44 9.55
CA THR A 312 -5.88 1.51 8.15
C THR A 312 -4.88 0.42 7.79
N ALA A 313 -4.70 0.23 6.48
CA ALA A 313 -3.63 -0.59 5.92
C ALA A 313 -3.25 -0.10 4.51
N ALA A 314 -2.12 -0.57 3.98
CA ALA A 314 -1.68 -0.23 2.63
C ALA A 314 -2.60 -0.80 1.53
N SER A 315 -3.19 -1.98 1.74
CA SER A 315 -4.01 -2.68 0.74
C SER A 315 -5.48 -2.85 1.17
N ASN A 316 -6.38 -2.93 0.19
CA ASN A 316 -7.80 -3.22 0.45
C ASN A 316 -8.00 -4.57 1.15
N THR A 317 -7.26 -5.60 0.73
CA THR A 317 -7.36 -6.94 1.34
C THR A 317 -7.00 -6.93 2.83
N ALA A 318 -5.96 -6.17 3.22
CA ALA A 318 -5.58 -6.06 4.63
C ALA A 318 -6.66 -5.32 5.44
N VAL A 319 -7.24 -4.25 4.90
CA VAL A 319 -8.35 -3.54 5.55
C VAL A 319 -9.58 -4.45 5.67
N ASP A 320 -9.94 -5.17 4.62
CA ASP A 320 -11.09 -6.08 4.61
C ASP A 320 -10.94 -7.18 5.68
N ASN A 321 -9.73 -7.72 5.87
CA ASN A 321 -9.44 -8.68 6.93
C ASN A 321 -9.67 -8.10 8.35
N VAL A 322 -9.35 -6.81 8.55
CA VAL A 322 -9.62 -6.12 9.82
C VAL A 322 -11.12 -5.91 10.02
N VAL A 323 -11.81 -5.44 8.98
CA VAL A 323 -13.27 -5.21 8.99
C VAL A 323 -14.03 -6.50 9.32
N GLU A 324 -13.71 -7.60 8.62
CA GLU A 324 -14.33 -8.91 8.83
C GLU A 324 -14.23 -9.34 10.30
N ARG A 325 -13.02 -9.30 10.85
CA ARG A 325 -12.76 -9.72 12.24
C ARG A 325 -13.42 -8.82 13.28
N LEU A 326 -13.51 -7.52 13.03
CA LEU A 326 -14.21 -6.57 13.90
C LEU A 326 -15.72 -6.79 13.86
N ALA A 327 -16.28 -6.97 12.66
CA ALA A 327 -17.70 -7.26 12.46
C ALA A 327 -18.12 -8.59 13.11
N ASP A 328 -17.31 -9.64 12.96
CA ASP A 328 -17.53 -10.94 13.61
C ASP A 328 -17.57 -10.83 15.15
N GLN A 329 -16.87 -9.85 15.71
CA GLN A 329 -16.89 -9.56 17.16
C GLN A 329 -17.96 -8.54 17.55
N GLY A 330 -18.84 -8.13 16.62
CA GLY A 330 -19.97 -7.25 16.88
C GLY A 330 -19.62 -5.77 17.07
N ALA A 331 -18.47 -5.31 16.54
CA ALA A 331 -18.15 -3.89 16.49
C ALA A 331 -18.94 -3.18 15.38
N ASP A 332 -19.37 -1.95 15.63
CA ASP A 332 -19.96 -1.11 14.58
C ASP A 332 -18.86 -0.48 13.72
N VAL A 333 -18.66 -1.02 12.52
CA VAL A 333 -17.55 -0.68 11.63
C VAL A 333 -18.07 0.01 10.38
N VAL A 334 -17.42 1.10 9.99
CA VAL A 334 -17.62 1.77 8.69
C VAL A 334 -16.36 1.63 7.83
N ARG A 335 -16.51 1.03 6.64
CA ARG A 335 -15.47 0.83 5.64
C ARG A 335 -15.54 1.95 4.59
N LEU A 336 -14.57 2.88 4.63
CA LEU A 336 -14.44 3.93 3.62
C LEU A 336 -13.71 3.41 2.38
N GLY A 337 -14.23 3.73 1.21
CA GLY A 337 -13.68 3.39 -0.08
C GLY A 337 -14.74 2.85 -1.04
N HIS A 338 -14.40 2.80 -2.32
CA HIS A 338 -15.36 2.44 -3.36
C HIS A 338 -15.84 0.98 -3.18
N PRO A 339 -17.18 0.73 -3.19
CA PRO A 339 -17.78 -0.60 -2.94
C PRO A 339 -17.28 -1.72 -3.85
N ALA A 340 -16.88 -1.41 -5.10
CA ALA A 340 -16.32 -2.39 -6.03
C ALA A 340 -14.93 -2.95 -5.58
N ARG A 341 -14.26 -2.27 -4.66
CA ARG A 341 -12.96 -2.69 -4.10
C ARG A 341 -13.09 -3.45 -2.78
N VAL A 342 -14.31 -3.53 -2.25
CA VAL A 342 -14.63 -4.21 -0.99
C VAL A 342 -15.14 -5.60 -1.28
N SER A 343 -14.71 -6.58 -0.50
CA SER A 343 -15.20 -7.95 -0.57
C SER A 343 -16.75 -7.98 -0.56
N PRO A 344 -17.39 -8.79 -1.41
CA PRO A 344 -18.86 -8.88 -1.45
C PRO A 344 -19.51 -9.15 -0.08
N ALA A 345 -18.84 -9.90 0.79
CA ALA A 345 -19.32 -10.21 2.13
C ALA A 345 -19.36 -8.98 3.06
N LEU A 346 -18.54 -7.98 2.80
CA LEU A 346 -18.38 -6.79 3.64
C LEU A 346 -19.11 -5.55 3.11
N ARG A 347 -19.84 -5.66 2.02
CA ARG A 347 -20.54 -4.51 1.40
C ARG A 347 -21.51 -3.81 2.33
N ALA A 348 -22.14 -4.52 3.26
CA ALA A 348 -23.04 -3.94 4.25
C ALA A 348 -22.32 -2.97 5.22
N HIS A 349 -20.99 -3.06 5.35
CA HIS A 349 -20.19 -2.20 6.19
C HIS A 349 -19.61 -1.00 5.44
N THR A 350 -19.84 -0.88 4.13
CA THR A 350 -19.36 0.29 3.36
C THR A 350 -20.14 1.54 3.72
N LEU A 351 -19.48 2.69 3.61
CA LEU A 351 -20.11 4.00 3.83
C LEU A 351 -21.37 4.14 2.96
N ASP A 352 -21.28 3.79 1.67
CA ASP A 352 -22.42 3.88 0.73
C ASP A 352 -23.65 3.09 1.21
N ALA A 353 -23.45 1.84 1.66
CA ALA A 353 -24.54 1.02 2.17
C ALA A 353 -25.14 1.59 3.48
N ARG A 354 -24.29 2.14 4.34
CA ARG A 354 -24.73 2.76 5.62
C ARG A 354 -25.49 4.06 5.40
N LEU A 355 -25.14 4.83 4.37
CA LEU A 355 -25.82 6.08 4.01
C LEU A 355 -27.27 5.86 3.55
N GLU A 356 -27.60 4.74 2.90
CA GLU A 356 -28.95 4.43 2.44
C GLU A 356 -29.99 4.45 3.56
N ASP A 357 -29.57 4.16 4.82
CA ASP A 357 -30.43 4.15 5.98
C ASP A 357 -30.57 5.54 6.66
N VAL A 358 -29.78 6.53 6.25
CA VAL A 358 -29.76 7.87 6.85
C VAL A 358 -30.78 8.78 6.18
N GLU A 359 -31.64 9.41 6.98
CA GLU A 359 -32.70 10.30 6.47
C GLU A 359 -32.14 11.52 5.71
N ALA A 360 -31.04 12.11 6.22
CA ALA A 360 -30.38 13.23 5.54
C ALA A 360 -29.88 12.85 4.14
N TYR A 361 -29.36 11.64 3.98
CA TYR A 361 -28.94 11.12 2.67
C TYR A 361 -30.12 10.93 1.71
N ARG A 362 -31.22 10.36 2.17
CA ARG A 362 -32.43 10.23 1.35
C ARG A 362 -32.94 11.59 0.88
N ARG A 363 -32.90 12.58 1.77
CA ARG A 363 -33.24 13.96 1.42
C ARG A 363 -32.26 14.57 0.42
N SER A 364 -30.98 14.33 0.58
CA SER A 364 -29.93 14.72 -0.40
C SER A 364 -30.25 14.16 -1.79
N GLN A 365 -30.53 12.86 -1.89
CA GLN A 365 -30.89 12.24 -3.17
C GLN A 365 -32.13 12.85 -3.79
N ALA A 366 -33.19 13.14 -3.00
CA ALA A 366 -34.40 13.80 -3.48
C ALA A 366 -34.09 15.22 -4.01
N ARG A 367 -33.29 16.01 -3.31
CA ARG A 367 -32.84 17.35 -3.76
C ARG A 367 -32.01 17.29 -5.04
N ARG A 368 -31.13 16.30 -5.15
CA ARG A 368 -30.33 16.07 -6.35
C ARG A 368 -31.22 15.72 -7.56
N GLU A 369 -32.26 14.92 -7.35
CA GLU A 369 -33.21 14.56 -8.38
C GLU A 369 -34.05 15.78 -8.83
N GLU A 370 -34.55 16.61 -7.88
CA GLU A 370 -35.17 17.89 -8.17
C GLU A 370 -34.27 18.84 -8.97
N ALA A 371 -32.97 18.93 -8.59
CA ALA A 371 -31.99 19.72 -9.32
C ALA A 371 -31.82 19.23 -10.78
N PHE A 372 -31.74 17.93 -10.99
CA PHE A 372 -31.66 17.35 -12.35
C PHE A 372 -32.94 17.60 -13.16
N GLU A 373 -34.11 17.66 -12.55
CA GLU A 373 -35.31 18.06 -13.25
C GLU A 373 -35.27 19.51 -13.74
N GLU A 374 -34.77 20.44 -12.92
CA GLU A 374 -34.55 21.83 -13.34
C GLU A 374 -33.54 21.94 -14.47
N VAL A 375 -32.45 21.20 -14.39
CA VAL A 375 -31.41 21.13 -15.49
C VAL A 375 -32.03 20.55 -16.77
N ARG A 376 -32.90 19.52 -16.70
CA ARG A 376 -33.59 19.00 -17.86
C ARG A 376 -34.51 20.04 -18.47
N ARG A 377 -35.26 20.81 -17.66
CA ARG A 377 -36.09 21.94 -18.14
C ARG A 377 -35.26 22.96 -18.90
N LEU A 378 -34.03 23.26 -18.44
CA LEU A 378 -33.11 24.13 -19.17
C LEU A 378 -32.65 23.57 -20.51
N SER A 379 -32.59 22.23 -20.64
CA SER A 379 -32.12 21.55 -21.86
C SER A 379 -33.21 21.30 -22.88
N ASP A 380 -34.46 21.05 -22.41
CA ASP A 380 -35.59 20.62 -23.25
C ASP A 380 -36.45 21.81 -23.75
N GLN A 381 -36.30 22.99 -23.17
CA GLN A 381 -36.98 24.19 -23.59
C GLN A 381 -36.19 24.91 -24.70
N ASP A 382 -36.42 24.53 -25.98
CA ASP A 382 -35.93 25.27 -27.15
C ASP A 382 -36.40 26.75 -27.19
N GLU A 383 -37.32 27.12 -26.30
CA GLU A 383 -37.89 28.46 -26.18
C GLU A 383 -37.03 29.41 -25.31
N LEU A 384 -36.16 28.89 -24.42
CA LEU A 384 -35.34 29.73 -23.55
C LEU A 384 -34.05 30.13 -24.22
N THR A 385 -33.72 31.41 -24.14
CA THR A 385 -32.47 31.94 -24.65
C THR A 385 -31.39 31.84 -23.60
N THR A 386 -30.37 31.01 -23.87
CA THR A 386 -29.17 30.93 -23.02
C THR A 386 -28.42 32.25 -23.00
N PRO A 387 -28.06 32.81 -21.83
CA PRO A 387 -27.23 34.03 -21.71
C PRO A 387 -25.80 33.82 -22.19
N SER A 388 -25.58 33.81 -23.49
CA SER A 388 -24.28 33.62 -24.12
C SER A 388 -23.88 34.86 -24.94
N GLY A 389 -22.63 34.89 -25.47
CA GLY A 389 -22.04 36.05 -26.14
C GLY A 389 -22.94 36.77 -27.14
N ARG A 390 -23.75 36.05 -27.94
CA ARG A 390 -24.67 36.61 -28.93
C ARG A 390 -25.82 37.40 -28.29
N TRP A 391 -26.39 36.88 -27.21
CA TRP A 391 -27.51 37.48 -26.53
C TRP A 391 -27.14 38.28 -25.31
N ARG A 392 -26.10 37.82 -24.54
CA ARG A 392 -25.63 38.49 -23.32
C ARG A 392 -25.04 39.87 -23.59
N ARG A 393 -24.27 40.01 -24.66
CA ARG A 393 -23.63 41.27 -25.11
C ARG A 393 -22.98 42.07 -23.98
N GLY A 394 -22.31 41.38 -23.03
CA GLY A 394 -21.64 42.00 -21.88
C GLY A 394 -22.58 42.55 -20.81
N MET A 395 -23.85 42.12 -20.75
CA MET A 395 -24.74 42.41 -19.61
C MET A 395 -24.41 41.43 -18.46
N SER A 396 -24.41 41.93 -17.23
CA SER A 396 -24.36 41.09 -16.03
C SER A 396 -25.70 40.39 -15.80
N ASP A 397 -25.70 39.29 -14.98
CA ASP A 397 -26.93 38.60 -14.64
C ASP A 397 -27.94 39.50 -13.96
N ASP A 398 -27.50 40.36 -13.03
CA ASP A 398 -28.36 41.36 -12.36
C ASP A 398 -28.95 42.35 -13.36
N ARG A 399 -28.19 42.77 -14.38
CA ARG A 399 -28.67 43.68 -15.38
C ARG A 399 -29.70 43.02 -16.30
N ILE A 400 -29.57 41.75 -16.60
CA ILE A 400 -30.58 40.96 -17.35
C ILE A 400 -31.89 40.87 -16.56
N ARG A 401 -31.84 40.60 -15.25
CA ARG A 401 -33.01 40.52 -14.38
C ARG A 401 -33.70 41.87 -14.27
N GLU A 402 -32.95 42.94 -14.02
CA GLU A 402 -33.48 44.32 -13.94
C GLU A 402 -34.21 44.74 -15.23
N LEU A 403 -33.61 44.45 -16.39
CA LEU A 403 -34.22 44.73 -17.68
C LEU A 403 -35.45 43.88 -17.96
N ALA A 404 -35.48 42.61 -17.52
CA ALA A 404 -36.64 41.75 -17.60
C ALA A 404 -37.81 42.27 -16.75
N GLU A 405 -37.53 42.69 -15.50
CA GLU A 405 -38.52 43.33 -14.63
C GLU A 405 -39.07 44.65 -15.20
N GLU A 406 -38.23 45.44 -15.84
CA GLU A 406 -38.62 46.65 -16.54
C GLU A 406 -39.33 46.42 -17.88
N GLY A 407 -39.34 45.16 -18.38
CA GLY A 407 -39.92 44.85 -19.72
C GLY A 407 -39.14 45.51 -20.86
N ARG A 408 -37.86 45.74 -20.72
CA ARG A 408 -37.05 46.57 -21.65
C ARG A 408 -35.94 45.75 -22.36
N GLY A 409 -35.73 46.05 -23.61
CA GLY A 409 -34.59 45.60 -24.39
C GLY A 409 -33.32 46.44 -24.10
N SER A 410 -32.11 45.89 -24.35
CA SER A 410 -30.87 46.58 -24.20
C SER A 410 -29.82 46.06 -25.19
N ARG A 411 -28.89 46.92 -25.61
CA ARG A 411 -27.77 46.60 -26.52
C ARG A 411 -28.20 45.84 -27.78
N GLY A 412 -29.42 46.16 -28.32
CA GLY A 412 -29.96 45.53 -29.50
C GLY A 412 -30.49 44.07 -29.24
N VAL A 413 -30.72 43.72 -27.99
CA VAL A 413 -31.43 42.53 -27.57
C VAL A 413 -32.86 42.89 -27.28
N PRO A 414 -33.89 42.26 -27.89
CA PRO A 414 -35.31 42.60 -27.68
C PRO A 414 -35.80 42.11 -26.31
N PRO A 415 -36.88 42.73 -25.78
CA PRO A 415 -37.37 42.45 -24.41
C PRO A 415 -37.73 40.98 -24.16
N ASP A 416 -38.33 40.30 -25.14
CA ASP A 416 -38.69 38.88 -25.08
C ASP A 416 -37.44 38.01 -24.85
N LYS A 417 -36.32 38.29 -25.52
CA LYS A 417 -35.10 37.56 -25.33
C LYS A 417 -34.39 37.86 -23.99
N ILE A 418 -34.59 39.06 -23.46
CA ILE A 418 -34.14 39.41 -22.10
C ILE A 418 -35.00 38.64 -21.06
N GLN A 419 -36.30 38.54 -21.25
CA GLN A 419 -37.18 37.77 -20.40
C GLN A 419 -36.82 36.28 -20.37
N GLU A 420 -36.61 35.68 -21.56
CA GLU A 420 -36.17 34.29 -21.69
C GLU A 420 -34.80 34.04 -21.00
N MET A 421 -33.84 34.97 -21.12
CA MET A 421 -32.58 34.89 -20.43
C MET A 421 -32.72 34.98 -18.89
N ALA A 422 -33.61 35.86 -18.41
CA ALA A 422 -33.86 35.98 -16.96
C ALA A 422 -34.51 34.70 -16.40
N GLU A 423 -35.44 34.09 -17.13
CA GLU A 423 -36.03 32.81 -16.76
C GLU A 423 -35.01 31.69 -16.76
N TRP A 424 -34.13 31.65 -17.76
CA TRP A 424 -33.00 30.72 -17.80
C TRP A 424 -32.10 30.86 -16.57
N LEU A 425 -31.70 32.10 -16.20
CA LEU A 425 -30.89 32.39 -15.02
C LEU A 425 -31.61 31.96 -13.73
N ALA A 426 -32.91 32.20 -13.59
CA ALA A 426 -33.67 31.81 -12.41
C ALA A 426 -33.75 30.28 -12.24
N LEU A 427 -33.97 29.54 -13.34
CA LEU A 427 -33.94 28.07 -13.33
C LEU A 427 -32.54 27.53 -12.95
N ARG A 428 -31.48 28.15 -13.50
CA ARG A 428 -30.09 27.78 -13.20
C ARG A 428 -29.78 27.99 -11.72
N GLU A 429 -30.10 29.15 -11.16
CA GLU A 429 -29.88 29.44 -9.73
C GLU A 429 -30.65 28.49 -8.83
N ARG A 430 -31.86 28.11 -9.23
CA ARG A 430 -32.63 27.12 -8.46
C ARG A 430 -31.98 25.75 -8.51
N ALA A 431 -31.47 25.31 -9.67
CA ALA A 431 -30.78 24.06 -9.79
C ALA A 431 -29.46 24.05 -8.95
N ASP A 432 -28.68 25.14 -9.05
CA ASP A 432 -27.44 25.29 -8.28
C ASP A 432 -27.73 25.27 -6.75
N ALA A 433 -28.75 25.99 -6.27
CA ALA A 433 -29.16 25.97 -4.86
C ALA A 433 -29.62 24.58 -4.36
N LEU A 434 -30.29 23.81 -5.23
CA LEU A 434 -30.72 22.43 -4.91
C LEU A 434 -29.52 21.50 -4.85
N PHE A 435 -28.50 21.67 -5.71
CA PHE A 435 -27.26 20.91 -5.64
C PHE A 435 -26.49 21.24 -4.36
N ASP A 436 -26.37 22.53 -4.00
CA ASP A 436 -25.70 22.96 -2.76
C ASP A 436 -26.40 22.40 -1.51
N GLU A 437 -27.77 22.39 -1.51
CA GLU A 437 -28.54 21.76 -0.42
C GLU A 437 -28.32 20.23 -0.38
N ALA A 438 -28.27 19.59 -1.54
CA ALA A 438 -28.04 18.14 -1.63
C ALA A 438 -26.65 17.77 -1.10
N GLU A 439 -25.62 18.53 -1.46
CA GLU A 439 -24.24 18.34 -1.00
C GLU A 439 -24.13 18.51 0.51
N ARG A 440 -24.74 19.58 1.06
CA ARG A 440 -24.79 19.80 2.50
C ARG A 440 -25.46 18.68 3.27
N LEU A 441 -26.60 18.16 2.78
CA LEU A 441 -27.32 17.05 3.39
C LEU A 441 -26.54 15.73 3.29
N GLU A 442 -25.83 15.52 2.21
CA GLU A 442 -24.96 14.35 2.03
C GLU A 442 -23.80 14.40 3.01
N GLN A 443 -23.15 15.56 3.17
CA GLN A 443 -22.06 15.74 4.15
C GLN A 443 -22.57 15.53 5.58
N GLU A 444 -23.77 16.05 5.92
CA GLU A 444 -24.42 15.82 7.23
C GLU A 444 -24.64 14.31 7.49
N ALA A 445 -25.07 13.57 6.46
CA ALA A 445 -25.25 12.12 6.58
C ALA A 445 -23.93 11.38 6.75
N ILE A 446 -22.91 11.76 5.99
CA ILE A 446 -21.54 11.18 6.12
C ILE A 446 -20.99 11.41 7.53
N ASP A 447 -21.11 12.65 8.02
CA ASP A 447 -20.66 13.00 9.37
C ASP A 447 -21.37 12.19 10.45
N ALA A 448 -22.68 12.00 10.30
CA ALA A 448 -23.49 11.21 11.22
C ALA A 448 -23.06 9.73 11.23
N VAL A 449 -22.82 9.12 10.07
CA VAL A 449 -22.40 7.72 9.95
C VAL A 449 -21.00 7.53 10.54
N VAL A 450 -20.06 8.42 10.22
CA VAL A 450 -18.68 8.36 10.72
C VAL A 450 -18.64 8.58 12.24
N ALA A 451 -19.45 9.51 12.77
CA ALA A 451 -19.52 9.79 14.21
C ALA A 451 -20.20 8.69 15.03
N ALA A 452 -21.11 7.93 14.42
CA ALA A 452 -21.81 6.83 15.08
C ALA A 452 -21.02 5.52 15.08
N ALA A 453 -20.04 5.36 14.20
CA ALA A 453 -19.24 4.15 14.09
C ALA A 453 -18.25 4.02 15.25
N ASP A 454 -18.11 2.82 15.82
CA ASP A 454 -17.05 2.48 16.78
C ASP A 454 -15.66 2.59 16.12
N VAL A 455 -15.57 2.15 14.85
CA VAL A 455 -14.31 2.07 14.10
C VAL A 455 -14.51 2.50 12.66
N VAL A 456 -13.69 3.43 12.22
CA VAL A 456 -13.58 3.81 10.79
C VAL A 456 -12.42 3.06 10.15
N CYS A 457 -12.68 2.30 9.10
CA CYS A 457 -11.68 1.50 8.40
C CYS A 457 -11.45 2.02 6.98
N SER A 458 -10.18 2.20 6.57
CA SER A 458 -9.85 2.64 5.21
C SER A 458 -8.45 2.17 4.78
N THR A 459 -8.13 2.31 3.48
CA THR A 459 -6.71 2.26 3.09
C THR A 459 -6.01 3.57 3.51
N ASN A 460 -4.69 3.51 3.69
CA ASN A 460 -3.91 4.72 4.02
C ASN A 460 -4.24 5.87 3.06
N SER A 461 -4.28 5.62 1.75
CA SER A 461 -4.60 6.64 0.75
C SER A 461 -6.03 7.18 0.90
N THR A 462 -7.02 6.31 1.21
CA THR A 462 -8.42 6.74 1.38
C THR A 462 -8.60 7.61 2.62
N ALA A 463 -7.80 7.41 3.67
CA ALA A 463 -7.81 8.26 4.86
C ALA A 463 -7.50 9.75 4.55
N GLY A 464 -6.76 10.03 3.48
CA GLY A 464 -6.49 11.40 3.00
C GLY A 464 -7.56 11.96 2.06
N SER A 465 -8.77 11.41 2.03
CA SER A 465 -9.89 11.99 1.27
C SER A 465 -10.61 13.07 2.07
N ASP A 466 -11.36 13.90 1.36
CA ASP A 466 -12.17 14.99 1.95
C ASP A 466 -13.15 14.50 3.02
N LEU A 467 -13.52 13.19 2.96
CA LEU A 467 -14.39 12.54 3.95
C LEU A 467 -13.87 12.64 5.40
N LEU A 468 -12.54 12.70 5.59
CA LEU A 468 -11.90 12.76 6.89
C LEU A 468 -11.11 14.05 7.13
N GLN A 469 -11.19 15.05 6.25
CA GLN A 469 -10.36 16.27 6.27
C GLN A 469 -10.37 16.97 7.63
N ASP A 470 -11.55 17.11 8.24
CA ASP A 470 -11.76 17.81 9.52
C ASP A 470 -11.94 16.86 10.71
N LYS A 471 -11.63 15.56 10.52
CA LYS A 471 -11.77 14.55 11.58
C LYS A 471 -10.45 14.30 12.27
N THR A 472 -10.52 14.14 13.58
CA THR A 472 -9.38 13.71 14.40
C THR A 472 -9.82 12.52 15.25
N PHE A 473 -9.02 11.46 15.22
CA PHE A 473 -9.24 10.24 15.98
C PHE A 473 -8.32 10.20 17.20
N ASP A 474 -8.79 9.57 18.29
CA ASP A 474 -7.95 9.40 19.47
C ASP A 474 -6.80 8.43 19.20
N ILE A 475 -7.04 7.43 18.35
CA ILE A 475 -6.04 6.43 17.99
C ILE A 475 -6.15 6.01 16.52
N LEU A 476 -4.98 5.85 15.91
CA LEU A 476 -4.80 5.19 14.61
C LEU A 476 -4.17 3.81 14.82
N VAL A 477 -4.69 2.79 14.17
CA VAL A 477 -4.05 1.47 14.05
C VAL A 477 -3.77 1.17 12.58
N VAL A 478 -2.48 1.05 12.22
CA VAL A 478 -2.05 0.71 10.85
C VAL A 478 -1.64 -0.76 10.81
N ASP A 479 -2.45 -1.62 10.19
CA ASP A 479 -2.05 -3.03 9.98
C ASP A 479 -1.16 -3.13 8.72
N GLU A 480 -0.23 -4.09 8.74
CA GLU A 480 0.81 -4.27 7.71
C GLU A 480 1.58 -2.96 7.42
N ALA A 481 1.90 -2.18 8.46
CA ALA A 481 2.59 -0.88 8.33
C ALA A 481 3.96 -0.97 7.64
N THR A 482 4.59 -2.14 7.64
CA THR A 482 5.87 -2.38 6.97
C THR A 482 5.76 -2.60 5.46
N GLN A 483 4.53 -2.67 4.92
CA GLN A 483 4.25 -2.69 3.48
C GLN A 483 3.94 -1.29 2.93
N ALA A 484 3.89 -0.28 3.78
CA ALA A 484 3.64 1.11 3.43
C ALA A 484 4.93 1.94 3.52
N THR A 485 5.13 2.85 2.56
CA THR A 485 6.17 3.87 2.69
C THR A 485 5.87 4.82 3.84
N ALA A 486 6.89 5.46 4.40
CA ALA A 486 6.69 6.46 5.44
C ALA A 486 5.70 7.57 5.02
N PRO A 487 5.79 8.17 3.81
CA PRO A 487 4.77 9.11 3.33
C PRO A 487 3.35 8.57 3.31
N SER A 488 3.17 7.29 2.94
CA SER A 488 1.85 6.64 2.95
C SER A 488 1.28 6.50 4.36
N CYS A 489 2.11 6.19 5.36
CA CYS A 489 1.68 6.13 6.76
C CYS A 489 1.30 7.51 7.31
N TRP A 490 1.94 8.58 6.85
CA TRP A 490 1.59 9.93 7.28
C TRP A 490 0.20 10.37 6.85
N ILE A 491 -0.36 9.83 5.76
CA ILE A 491 -1.71 10.20 5.32
C ILE A 491 -2.75 9.97 6.44
N PRO A 492 -2.90 8.78 7.06
CA PRO A 492 -3.82 8.62 8.18
C PRO A 492 -3.29 9.23 9.49
N MET A 493 -1.97 9.31 9.70
CA MET A 493 -1.39 9.79 10.95
C MET A 493 -1.71 11.26 11.26
N VAL A 494 -1.85 12.11 10.23
CA VAL A 494 -2.23 13.51 10.42
C VAL A 494 -3.67 13.70 10.93
N HIS A 495 -4.44 12.63 11.02
CA HIS A 495 -5.80 12.59 11.57
C HIS A 495 -5.88 11.93 12.95
N ALA A 496 -4.76 11.63 13.60
CA ALA A 496 -4.75 10.90 14.87
C ALA A 496 -3.89 11.58 15.93
N ARG A 497 -4.25 11.34 17.20
CA ARG A 497 -3.47 11.81 18.36
C ARG A 497 -2.30 10.91 18.66
N ARG A 498 -2.47 9.60 18.47
CA ARG A 498 -1.46 8.56 18.66
C ARG A 498 -1.61 7.46 17.62
N ALA A 499 -0.54 6.71 17.35
CA ALA A 499 -0.53 5.70 16.32
C ALA A 499 0.05 4.36 16.81
N ILE A 500 -0.62 3.26 16.46
CA ILE A 500 -0.12 1.91 16.65
C ILE A 500 0.20 1.33 15.27
N LEU A 501 1.47 1.06 15.04
CA LEU A 501 1.95 0.46 13.79
C LEU A 501 2.14 -1.04 13.99
N VAL A 502 1.39 -1.84 13.26
CA VAL A 502 1.46 -3.31 13.32
C VAL A 502 2.14 -3.82 12.05
N GLY A 503 3.19 -4.61 12.18
CA GLY A 503 3.93 -5.04 10.99
C GLY A 503 5.10 -5.96 11.28
N ASP A 504 5.90 -6.24 10.25
CA ASP A 504 7.11 -7.04 10.34
C ASP A 504 8.17 -6.58 9.34
N HIS A 505 9.12 -5.80 9.81
CA HIS A 505 10.21 -5.25 8.98
C HIS A 505 11.24 -6.30 8.52
N LYS A 506 11.13 -7.55 8.97
CA LYS A 506 11.91 -8.69 8.48
C LYS A 506 11.19 -9.45 7.33
N GLN A 507 10.01 -8.96 6.91
CA GLN A 507 9.33 -9.35 5.68
C GLN A 507 9.54 -8.28 4.59
N LEU A 508 8.82 -8.41 3.45
CA LEU A 508 9.01 -7.52 2.31
C LEU A 508 8.70 -6.07 2.66
N PRO A 509 9.57 -5.15 2.25
CA PRO A 509 9.29 -3.72 2.29
C PRO A 509 8.33 -3.33 1.17
N PRO A 510 7.84 -2.08 1.14
CA PRO A 510 7.07 -1.57 0.02
C PRO A 510 7.86 -1.65 -1.29
N THR A 511 7.16 -1.90 -2.39
CA THR A 511 7.75 -1.88 -3.73
C THR A 511 7.96 -0.43 -4.16
N ILE A 512 9.20 -0.09 -4.51
CA ILE A 512 9.60 1.22 -5.02
C ILE A 512 10.14 1.05 -6.44
N LEU A 513 9.58 1.82 -7.37
CA LEU A 513 9.91 1.74 -8.80
C LEU A 513 11.21 2.48 -9.13
N ASN A 514 11.42 3.63 -8.49
CA ASN A 514 12.63 4.42 -8.65
C ASN A 514 13.75 3.89 -7.77
N ARG A 515 14.81 3.38 -8.40
CA ARG A 515 15.94 2.77 -7.67
C ARG A 515 16.72 3.76 -6.82
N GLU A 516 16.79 5.01 -7.26
CA GLU A 516 17.50 6.07 -6.55
C GLU A 516 16.68 6.50 -5.32
N ALA A 517 15.38 6.74 -5.47
CA ALA A 517 14.49 7.01 -4.35
C ALA A 517 14.51 5.88 -3.30
N ALA A 518 14.54 4.62 -3.76
CA ALA A 518 14.65 3.46 -2.87
C ALA A 518 15.96 3.47 -2.06
N ARG A 519 17.11 3.78 -2.71
CA ARG A 519 18.44 3.86 -2.05
C ARG A 519 18.52 5.07 -1.13
N SER A 520 17.91 6.19 -1.51
CA SER A 520 17.88 7.43 -0.74
C SER A 520 16.89 7.40 0.44
N GLY A 521 16.24 6.25 0.71
CA GLY A 521 15.49 6.01 1.93
C GLY A 521 13.98 5.85 1.79
N LEU A 522 13.36 6.00 0.60
CA LEU A 522 11.91 5.80 0.43
C LEU A 522 11.46 4.38 0.77
N ARG A 523 12.34 3.39 0.60
CA ARG A 523 12.12 1.99 0.96
C ARG A 523 12.17 1.74 2.48
N TYR A 524 12.76 2.67 3.24
CA TYR A 524 12.91 2.59 4.68
C TYR A 524 11.59 3.03 5.34
N THR A 525 10.82 2.06 5.80
CA THR A 525 9.48 2.31 6.34
C THR A 525 9.52 3.06 7.66
N LEU A 526 8.43 3.77 8.00
CA LEU A 526 8.32 4.43 9.29
C LEU A 526 8.46 3.44 10.46
N PHE A 527 7.86 2.24 10.33
CA PHE A 527 8.00 1.16 11.31
C PHE A 527 9.48 0.76 11.51
N GLU A 528 10.21 0.53 10.41
CA GLU A 528 11.62 0.14 10.46
C GLU A 528 12.49 1.25 11.05
N ARG A 529 12.21 2.51 10.67
CA ARG A 529 12.86 3.70 11.23
C ARG A 529 12.71 3.75 12.75
N LEU A 530 11.50 3.69 13.26
CA LEU A 530 11.21 3.74 14.69
C LEU A 530 11.77 2.53 15.44
N ALA A 531 11.69 1.33 14.85
CA ALA A 531 12.20 0.10 15.47
C ALA A 531 13.72 0.15 15.67
N ARG A 532 14.47 0.82 14.78
CA ARG A 532 15.92 1.01 14.89
C ARG A 532 16.31 2.22 15.73
N HIS A 533 15.56 3.31 15.60
CA HIS A 533 15.79 4.55 16.36
C HIS A 533 15.74 4.33 17.88
N HIS A 534 14.88 3.40 18.29
CA HIS A 534 14.66 3.04 19.68
C HIS A 534 14.99 1.57 19.91
N GLU A 535 16.18 1.13 19.46
CA GLU A 535 16.63 -0.26 19.58
C GLU A 535 16.90 -0.59 21.06
N THR A 536 15.84 -0.97 21.72
CA THR A 536 15.85 -1.51 23.08
C THR A 536 15.45 -2.98 23.03
N ASP A 537 15.83 -3.77 24.05
CA ASP A 537 15.31 -5.13 24.16
C ASP A 537 13.77 -5.09 24.11
N PRO A 538 13.14 -5.72 23.07
CA PRO A 538 11.69 -5.69 22.95
C PRO A 538 10.95 -6.35 24.12
N ASP A 539 11.70 -6.91 25.08
CA ASP A 539 11.18 -7.46 26.33
C ASP A 539 11.36 -6.52 27.53
N ALA A 540 12.08 -5.43 27.38
CA ALA A 540 12.18 -4.43 28.44
C ALA A 540 10.84 -3.71 28.65
N PRO A 541 10.42 -3.40 29.89
CA PRO A 541 9.23 -2.59 30.13
C PRO A 541 9.41 -1.16 29.58
N GLY A 542 8.33 -0.61 29.00
CA GLY A 542 8.33 0.77 28.52
C GLY A 542 8.98 0.98 27.15
N THR A 543 9.29 -0.11 26.43
CA THR A 543 9.78 0.01 25.04
C THR A 543 8.67 0.41 24.09
N ILE A 544 9.03 1.16 23.06
CA ILE A 544 8.14 1.50 21.95
C ILE A 544 7.68 0.28 21.14
N ARG A 545 8.35 -0.89 21.29
CA ARG A 545 8.15 -2.07 20.44
C ARG A 545 7.87 -3.34 21.26
N SER A 546 6.74 -3.99 20.99
CA SER A 546 6.39 -5.32 21.48
C SER A 546 6.62 -6.38 20.42
N LEU A 547 7.35 -7.46 20.74
CA LEU A 547 7.55 -8.61 19.86
C LEU A 547 6.54 -9.72 20.15
N LEU A 548 5.76 -10.13 19.13
CA LEU A 548 4.92 -11.33 19.21
C LEU A 548 5.80 -12.57 18.96
N ARG A 549 5.78 -13.54 19.87
CA ARG A 549 6.72 -14.67 19.84
C ARG A 549 6.12 -15.99 19.42
N THR A 550 4.89 -16.28 19.83
CA THR A 550 4.25 -17.56 19.55
C THR A 550 3.59 -17.52 18.18
N GLN A 551 4.02 -18.37 17.27
CA GLN A 551 3.42 -18.51 15.94
C GLN A 551 2.53 -19.78 15.85
N TYR A 552 1.45 -19.68 15.06
CA TYR A 552 0.38 -20.66 14.90
C TYR A 552 0.25 -21.18 13.46
N ARG A 553 1.31 -21.08 12.67
CA ARG A 553 1.30 -21.42 11.24
C ARG A 553 2.20 -22.60 10.92
N MET A 554 3.47 -22.49 11.24
CA MET A 554 4.52 -23.35 10.69
C MET A 554 4.90 -24.49 11.63
N HIS A 555 5.28 -25.62 11.04
CA HIS A 555 6.06 -26.64 11.73
C HIS A 555 7.34 -26.03 12.33
N GLU A 556 7.77 -26.50 13.51
CA GLU A 556 8.93 -25.92 14.22
C GLU A 556 10.23 -25.94 13.40
N THR A 557 10.44 -26.93 12.55
CA THR A 557 11.64 -26.99 11.68
C THR A 557 11.62 -25.91 10.59
N ILE A 558 10.45 -25.56 10.02
CA ILE A 558 10.34 -24.48 9.04
C ILE A 558 10.56 -23.13 9.74
N MET A 559 9.86 -22.92 10.85
CA MET A 559 9.99 -21.71 11.68
C MET A 559 11.43 -21.50 12.17
N GLY A 560 12.14 -22.55 12.59
CA GLY A 560 13.43 -22.48 13.25
C GLY A 560 14.53 -21.81 12.41
N PHE A 561 14.49 -21.98 11.08
CA PHE A 561 15.39 -21.22 10.22
C PHE A 561 15.10 -19.71 10.28
N SER A 562 13.86 -19.34 10.07
CA SER A 562 13.45 -17.93 10.12
C SER A 562 13.70 -17.32 11.49
N SER A 563 13.43 -18.05 12.58
CA SER A 563 13.69 -17.61 13.95
C SER A 563 15.17 -17.23 14.17
N ARG A 564 16.07 -18.11 13.78
CA ARG A 564 17.53 -17.89 13.95
C ARG A 564 18.08 -16.78 13.06
N GLN A 565 17.60 -16.71 11.81
CA GLN A 565 18.21 -15.80 10.83
C GLN A 565 17.66 -14.38 10.91
N PHE A 566 16.40 -14.20 11.37
CA PHE A 566 15.69 -12.92 11.28
C PHE A 566 15.14 -12.42 12.60
N TYR A 567 14.96 -13.29 13.62
CA TYR A 567 14.26 -12.94 14.85
C TYR A 567 15.02 -13.36 16.14
N ASP A 568 16.35 -13.42 16.08
CA ASP A 568 17.25 -13.65 17.23
C ASP A 568 16.92 -14.93 18.02
N ASP A 569 16.42 -15.96 17.32
CA ASP A 569 15.96 -17.25 17.89
C ASP A 569 14.83 -17.10 18.94
N ARG A 570 14.02 -16.05 18.84
CA ARG A 570 12.98 -15.71 19.83
C ARG A 570 11.59 -16.28 19.49
N LEU A 571 11.39 -16.90 18.31
CA LEU A 571 10.09 -17.46 17.95
C LEU A 571 9.88 -18.82 18.58
N VAL A 572 8.61 -19.08 18.95
CA VAL A 572 8.17 -20.35 19.51
C VAL A 572 6.98 -20.85 18.72
N ALA A 573 7.02 -22.09 18.26
CA ALA A 573 5.86 -22.71 17.62
C ALA A 573 4.86 -23.17 18.69
N ASP A 574 3.58 -22.83 18.50
CA ASP A 574 2.51 -23.30 19.35
C ASP A 574 2.39 -24.85 19.29
N GLU A 575 1.97 -25.48 20.38
CA GLU A 575 1.84 -26.94 20.46
C GLU A 575 0.93 -27.52 19.38
N THR A 576 -0.04 -26.76 18.88
CA THR A 576 -0.99 -27.20 17.84
C THR A 576 -0.34 -27.33 16.46
N VAL A 577 0.77 -26.64 16.22
CA VAL A 577 1.42 -26.60 14.90
C VAL A 577 2.88 -27.07 14.91
N ARG A 578 3.50 -27.14 16.09
CA ARG A 578 4.95 -27.41 16.17
C ARG A 578 5.40 -28.71 15.53
N ARG A 579 4.54 -29.72 15.46
CA ARG A 579 4.85 -31.05 14.93
C ARG A 579 3.88 -31.52 13.84
N HIS A 580 3.01 -30.66 13.33
CA HIS A 580 2.07 -31.04 12.29
C HIS A 580 2.81 -31.32 10.97
N THR A 581 2.46 -32.42 10.30
CA THR A 581 3.08 -32.88 9.05
C THR A 581 2.03 -33.17 7.98
N LEU A 582 2.43 -33.52 6.78
CA LEU A 582 1.49 -33.96 5.73
C LEU A 582 0.84 -35.30 6.06
N ALA A 583 1.47 -36.13 6.88
CA ALA A 583 0.87 -37.36 7.34
C ALA A 583 -0.44 -37.16 8.12
N ASP A 584 -0.56 -36.05 8.86
CA ASP A 584 -1.79 -35.68 9.57
C ASP A 584 -2.96 -35.36 8.63
N LEU A 585 -2.66 -35.01 7.36
CA LEU A 585 -3.66 -34.82 6.30
C LEU A 585 -3.97 -36.12 5.54
N GLY A 586 -3.46 -37.27 6.02
CA GLY A 586 -3.67 -38.58 5.39
C GLY A 586 -2.76 -38.89 4.24
N VAL A 587 -1.75 -38.08 3.96
CA VAL A 587 -0.78 -38.31 2.89
C VAL A 587 0.16 -39.47 3.32
N SER A 588 0.17 -40.56 2.54
CA SER A 588 1.01 -41.73 2.82
C SER A 588 2.26 -41.74 1.95
N ALA A 589 3.40 -42.07 2.55
CA ALA A 589 4.64 -42.28 1.78
C ALA A 589 4.52 -43.38 0.71
N SER A 590 3.62 -44.34 0.89
CA SER A 590 3.37 -45.42 -0.10
C SER A 590 2.64 -44.91 -1.35
N ALA A 591 1.90 -43.82 -1.29
CA ALA A 591 1.23 -43.19 -2.42
C ALA A 591 2.19 -42.39 -3.31
N LEU A 592 3.41 -42.12 -2.84
CA LEU A 592 4.40 -41.33 -3.54
C LEU A 592 5.33 -42.17 -4.42
N PRO A 593 5.77 -41.66 -5.60
CA PRO A 593 6.74 -42.31 -6.46
C PRO A 593 8.05 -42.61 -5.70
N ALA A 594 8.55 -43.83 -5.84
CA ALA A 594 9.72 -44.30 -5.09
C ALA A 594 10.95 -43.37 -5.26
N GLU A 595 11.17 -42.87 -6.47
CA GLU A 595 12.29 -41.99 -6.83
C GLU A 595 12.22 -40.62 -6.10
N ARG A 596 11.02 -40.05 -5.92
CA ARG A 596 10.80 -38.75 -5.32
C ARG A 596 10.33 -38.80 -3.86
N ARG A 597 10.14 -40.04 -3.35
CA ARG A 597 9.76 -40.23 -1.94
C ARG A 597 10.72 -39.58 -0.94
N PRO A 598 12.05 -39.52 -1.14
CA PRO A 598 12.93 -38.82 -0.22
C PRO A 598 12.66 -37.30 -0.15
N ILE A 599 12.19 -36.69 -1.24
CA ILE A 599 11.83 -35.27 -1.33
C ILE A 599 10.44 -35.04 -0.74
N LEU A 600 9.50 -35.91 -1.11
CA LEU A 600 8.07 -35.74 -0.80
C LEU A 600 7.64 -36.41 0.52
N ASP A 601 8.55 -37.05 1.26
CA ASP A 601 8.24 -37.70 2.53
C ASP A 601 7.32 -36.86 3.41
N PRO A 602 6.11 -37.36 3.76
CA PRO A 602 5.15 -36.60 4.53
C PRO A 602 5.65 -36.15 5.92
N GLU A 603 6.59 -36.91 6.51
CA GLU A 603 7.18 -36.63 7.82
C GLU A 603 8.37 -35.67 7.76
N ALA A 604 8.78 -35.22 6.56
CA ALA A 604 9.87 -34.27 6.39
C ALA A 604 9.34 -32.86 6.09
N PRO A 605 9.26 -31.95 7.09
CA PRO A 605 8.68 -30.63 6.91
C PRO A 605 9.54 -29.68 6.07
N LEU A 606 10.85 -29.87 6.03
CA LEU A 606 11.78 -29.02 5.30
C LEU A 606 12.74 -29.85 4.43
N VAL A 607 12.74 -29.59 3.12
CA VAL A 607 13.62 -30.27 2.18
C VAL A 607 14.29 -29.26 1.26
N PHE A 608 15.61 -29.35 1.16
CA PHE A 608 16.38 -28.63 0.13
C PHE A 608 16.77 -29.61 -0.98
N VAL A 609 16.33 -29.34 -2.20
CA VAL A 609 16.66 -30.10 -3.39
C VAL A 609 17.80 -29.38 -4.12
N ASP A 610 18.99 -29.93 -3.99
CA ASP A 610 20.21 -29.40 -4.60
C ASP A 610 20.37 -29.91 -6.03
N THR A 611 20.35 -28.97 -6.98
CA THR A 611 20.47 -29.26 -8.42
C THR A 611 21.95 -29.26 -8.90
N VAL A 612 22.94 -29.17 -8.00
CA VAL A 612 24.35 -29.28 -8.34
C VAL A 612 24.61 -30.67 -8.99
N GLY A 613 25.21 -30.63 -10.17
CA GLY A 613 25.51 -31.87 -10.92
C GLY A 613 24.49 -32.22 -12.02
N VAL A 614 23.35 -31.55 -12.00
CA VAL A 614 22.38 -31.63 -13.12
C VAL A 614 22.61 -30.40 -14.03
N ASP A 615 22.56 -30.63 -15.36
CA ASP A 615 22.62 -29.56 -16.35
C ASP A 615 21.30 -28.74 -16.29
N ALA A 616 21.27 -27.76 -15.40
CA ALA A 616 20.12 -26.93 -15.10
C ALA A 616 20.46 -25.41 -15.11
N PRO A 617 21.03 -24.87 -16.24
CA PRO A 617 21.42 -23.47 -16.27
C PRO A 617 20.20 -22.54 -16.29
N GLU A 618 20.34 -21.40 -15.61
CA GLU A 618 19.41 -20.29 -15.77
C GLU A 618 19.51 -19.68 -17.17
N ARG A 619 18.42 -19.07 -17.63
CA ARG A 619 18.43 -18.32 -18.89
C ARG A 619 17.52 -17.09 -18.81
N GLN A 620 17.69 -16.18 -19.74
CA GLN A 620 16.87 -15.01 -19.93
C GLN A 620 16.09 -15.12 -21.25
N ARG A 621 14.78 -14.88 -21.21
CA ARG A 621 13.96 -14.82 -22.43
C ARG A 621 14.30 -13.57 -23.23
N GLY A 622 14.22 -13.65 -24.55
CA GLY A 622 14.42 -12.48 -25.43
C GLY A 622 13.40 -11.39 -25.10
N GLY A 623 13.88 -10.17 -24.81
CA GLY A 623 13.03 -9.02 -24.47
C GLY A 623 12.56 -8.97 -23.00
N SER A 624 12.91 -9.94 -22.15
CA SER A 624 12.64 -9.91 -20.71
C SER A 624 13.88 -9.52 -19.93
N HIS A 625 13.68 -8.87 -18.78
CA HIS A 625 14.72 -8.63 -17.77
C HIS A 625 14.70 -9.69 -16.64
N SER A 626 13.71 -10.58 -16.65
CA SER A 626 13.56 -11.66 -15.69
C SER A 626 14.44 -12.89 -16.05
N ARG A 627 14.39 -13.91 -15.22
CA ARG A 627 15.14 -15.15 -15.39
C ARG A 627 14.22 -16.36 -15.29
N GLU A 628 14.58 -17.44 -15.98
CA GLU A 628 13.93 -18.74 -15.84
C GLU A 628 14.96 -19.87 -15.79
N ASN A 629 14.58 -20.96 -15.11
CA ASN A 629 15.33 -22.23 -15.11
C ASN A 629 14.38 -23.36 -15.52
N PRO A 630 14.44 -23.82 -16.78
CA PRO A 630 13.51 -24.83 -17.30
C PRO A 630 13.53 -26.17 -16.55
N ARG A 631 14.69 -26.57 -16.03
CA ARG A 631 14.84 -27.82 -15.28
C ARG A 631 14.22 -27.73 -13.90
N GLU A 632 14.41 -26.62 -13.20
CA GLU A 632 13.74 -26.37 -11.92
C GLU A 632 12.21 -26.29 -12.11
N ALA A 633 11.72 -25.58 -13.14
CA ALA A 633 10.29 -25.48 -13.44
C ALA A 633 9.67 -26.87 -13.67
N ASP A 634 10.30 -27.69 -14.49
CA ASP A 634 9.82 -29.04 -14.77
C ASP A 634 9.85 -29.96 -13.52
N LEU A 635 10.88 -29.84 -12.69
CA LEU A 635 10.98 -30.56 -11.42
C LEU A 635 9.87 -30.15 -10.46
N VAL A 636 9.70 -28.86 -10.23
CA VAL A 636 8.70 -28.30 -9.30
C VAL A 636 7.29 -28.68 -9.74
N ALA A 637 6.97 -28.57 -11.04
CA ALA A 637 5.67 -28.99 -11.58
C ALA A 637 5.42 -30.52 -11.40
N ARG A 638 6.45 -31.37 -11.51
CA ARG A 638 6.32 -32.82 -11.23
C ARG A 638 6.12 -33.11 -9.75
N LEU A 639 6.87 -32.40 -8.86
CA LEU A 639 6.71 -32.58 -7.41
C LEU A 639 5.31 -32.14 -6.95
N ALA A 640 4.79 -31.06 -7.52
CA ALA A 640 3.42 -30.60 -7.26
C ALA A 640 2.40 -31.68 -7.73
N ALA A 641 2.55 -32.19 -8.96
CA ALA A 641 1.66 -33.24 -9.48
C ALA A 641 1.66 -34.50 -8.60
N ASP A 642 2.82 -34.93 -8.12
CA ASP A 642 2.93 -36.08 -7.23
C ASP A 642 2.25 -35.87 -5.88
N LEU A 643 2.34 -34.67 -5.31
CA LEU A 643 1.65 -34.29 -4.08
C LEU A 643 0.12 -34.33 -4.25
N LEU A 644 -0.39 -33.82 -5.37
CA LEU A 644 -1.82 -33.88 -5.66
C LEU A 644 -2.28 -35.31 -5.89
N ALA A 645 -1.50 -36.11 -6.60
CA ALA A 645 -1.77 -37.53 -6.81
C ALA A 645 -1.77 -38.33 -5.50
N ALA A 646 -0.98 -37.90 -4.52
CA ALA A 646 -0.93 -38.48 -3.18
C ALA A 646 -2.06 -37.97 -2.23
N GLY A 647 -2.96 -37.11 -2.72
CA GLY A 647 -4.16 -36.69 -2.01
C GLY A 647 -4.09 -35.28 -1.36
N VAL A 648 -3.04 -34.50 -1.61
CA VAL A 648 -3.03 -33.08 -1.20
C VAL A 648 -3.97 -32.29 -2.10
N ALA A 649 -4.84 -31.47 -1.52
CA ALA A 649 -5.75 -30.66 -2.32
C ALA A 649 -4.99 -29.58 -3.10
N PRO A 650 -5.38 -29.25 -4.37
CA PRO A 650 -4.71 -28.21 -5.15
C PRO A 650 -4.66 -26.86 -4.42
N ALA A 651 -5.72 -26.48 -3.72
CA ALA A 651 -5.80 -25.24 -2.95
C ALA A 651 -4.80 -25.17 -1.78
N ASP A 652 -4.25 -26.30 -1.34
CA ASP A 652 -3.30 -26.41 -0.23
C ASP A 652 -1.84 -26.41 -0.69
N VAL A 653 -1.59 -26.33 -2.00
CA VAL A 653 -0.24 -26.32 -2.57
C VAL A 653 -0.01 -24.99 -3.29
N ALA A 654 1.18 -24.43 -3.08
CA ALA A 654 1.65 -23.30 -3.87
C ALA A 654 3.07 -23.54 -4.41
N VAL A 655 3.34 -22.89 -5.53
CA VAL A 655 4.68 -22.75 -6.09
C VAL A 655 5.05 -21.27 -6.08
N ILE A 656 6.21 -20.96 -5.53
CA ILE A 656 6.70 -19.58 -5.40
C ILE A 656 8.05 -19.43 -6.08
N SER A 657 8.22 -18.38 -6.86
CA SER A 657 9.52 -18.03 -7.44
C SER A 657 9.77 -16.52 -7.33
N PRO A 658 11.02 -16.05 -7.20
CA PRO A 658 11.35 -14.63 -7.21
C PRO A 658 11.36 -14.00 -8.62
N TYR A 659 11.04 -14.75 -9.69
CA TYR A 659 11.17 -14.35 -11.09
C TYR A 659 9.89 -14.60 -11.88
N ASP A 660 9.32 -13.55 -12.49
CA ASP A 660 8.09 -13.64 -13.29
C ASP A 660 8.18 -14.64 -14.45
N ASP A 661 9.30 -14.66 -15.21
CA ASP A 661 9.49 -15.60 -16.32
C ASP A 661 9.48 -17.08 -15.82
N GLN A 662 9.89 -17.31 -14.57
CA GLN A 662 9.81 -18.66 -13.98
C GLN A 662 8.39 -19.01 -13.57
N VAL A 663 7.66 -18.06 -13.03
CA VAL A 663 6.23 -18.22 -12.70
C VAL A 663 5.45 -18.57 -13.96
N ASP A 664 5.55 -17.74 -15.01
CA ASP A 664 4.91 -18.01 -16.32
C ASP A 664 5.25 -19.39 -16.86
N ARG A 665 6.54 -19.79 -16.73
CA ARG A 665 6.99 -21.08 -17.22
C ARG A 665 6.40 -22.24 -16.42
N ILE A 666 6.26 -22.08 -15.11
CA ILE A 666 5.66 -23.11 -14.26
C ILE A 666 4.17 -23.20 -14.55
N ASP A 667 3.48 -22.08 -14.74
CA ASP A 667 2.06 -22.02 -15.12
C ASP A 667 1.82 -22.74 -16.46
N ASP A 668 2.63 -22.47 -17.50
CA ASP A 668 2.56 -23.16 -18.78
C ASP A 668 2.69 -24.69 -18.61
N GLN A 669 3.54 -25.14 -17.68
CA GLN A 669 3.73 -26.55 -17.37
C GLN A 669 2.51 -27.15 -16.64
N ILE A 670 1.89 -26.39 -15.77
CA ILE A 670 0.71 -26.75 -14.99
C ILE A 670 -0.52 -26.81 -15.88
N ASP A 671 -0.76 -25.81 -16.72
CA ASP A 671 -1.89 -25.73 -17.64
C ASP A 671 -1.87 -26.88 -18.66
N SER A 672 -0.67 -27.29 -19.10
CA SER A 672 -0.52 -28.43 -19.96
C SER A 672 -0.96 -29.78 -19.31
N ARG A 673 -1.12 -29.79 -17.98
CA ARG A 673 -1.48 -30.92 -17.14
C ARG A 673 -2.81 -30.67 -16.43
N GLN A 674 -3.93 -30.89 -17.08
CA GLN A 674 -5.31 -30.66 -16.58
C GLN A 674 -5.58 -31.05 -15.11
N MET A 675 -4.75 -31.88 -14.50
CA MET A 675 -4.84 -32.33 -13.10
C MET A 675 -4.43 -31.29 -12.08
N LEU A 676 -3.81 -30.16 -12.50
CA LEU A 676 -3.22 -29.15 -11.61
C LEU A 676 -4.10 -27.88 -11.45
N SER A 677 -5.32 -27.90 -11.97
CA SER A 677 -6.27 -26.78 -11.85
C SER A 677 -6.56 -26.44 -10.38
N GLY A 678 -6.37 -25.17 -10.01
CA GLY A 678 -6.55 -24.66 -8.64
C GLY A 678 -5.28 -24.63 -7.78
N LEU A 679 -4.12 -25.07 -8.32
CA LEU A 679 -2.82 -24.85 -7.71
C LEU A 679 -2.41 -23.39 -7.97
N GLU A 680 -1.88 -22.72 -6.96
CA GLU A 680 -1.40 -21.34 -7.08
C GLU A 680 0.08 -21.27 -7.41
N VAL A 681 0.43 -20.52 -8.45
CA VAL A 681 1.81 -20.17 -8.79
C VAL A 681 1.92 -18.66 -8.80
N ASP A 682 2.90 -18.12 -8.09
CA ASP A 682 3.04 -16.66 -8.01
C ASP A 682 4.47 -16.26 -7.64
N THR A 683 4.75 -14.97 -7.79
CA THR A 683 5.98 -14.40 -7.25
C THR A 683 5.95 -14.35 -5.73
N VAL A 684 7.12 -14.14 -5.12
CA VAL A 684 7.20 -13.95 -3.66
C VAL A 684 6.37 -12.76 -3.19
N ASP A 685 6.41 -11.66 -3.97
CA ASP A 685 5.69 -10.43 -3.68
C ASP A 685 4.16 -10.64 -3.83
N GLY A 686 3.73 -11.34 -4.88
CA GLY A 686 2.32 -11.66 -5.13
C GLY A 686 1.74 -12.64 -4.11
N PHE A 687 2.57 -13.48 -3.49
CA PHE A 687 2.14 -14.46 -2.49
C PHE A 687 2.12 -13.92 -1.05
N GLN A 688 2.49 -12.66 -0.84
CA GLN A 688 2.51 -12.07 0.49
C GLN A 688 1.10 -12.04 1.14
N GLY A 689 1.02 -12.33 2.44
CA GLY A 689 -0.24 -12.42 3.19
C GLY A 689 -0.94 -13.78 3.13
N ARG A 690 -0.65 -14.62 2.13
CA ARG A 690 -1.24 -15.96 1.97
C ARG A 690 -0.42 -17.05 2.69
N GLU A 691 -1.00 -18.24 2.86
CA GLU A 691 -0.33 -19.42 3.44
C GLU A 691 -0.92 -20.71 2.85
N LYS A 692 -0.12 -21.77 2.79
CA LYS A 692 -0.49 -23.08 2.25
C LYS A 692 0.08 -24.21 3.09
N GLU A 693 -0.54 -25.38 3.01
CA GLU A 693 -0.01 -26.57 3.68
C GLU A 693 1.37 -26.97 3.11
N VAL A 694 1.54 -26.86 1.78
CA VAL A 694 2.79 -27.15 1.08
C VAL A 694 3.20 -25.96 0.22
N VAL A 695 4.47 -25.57 0.33
CA VAL A 695 5.08 -24.58 -0.56
C VAL A 695 6.32 -25.15 -1.23
N LEU A 696 6.36 -25.04 -2.55
CA LEU A 696 7.54 -25.33 -3.36
C LEU A 696 8.17 -23.99 -3.78
N VAL A 697 9.46 -23.82 -3.53
CA VAL A 697 10.20 -22.59 -3.88
C VAL A 697 11.23 -22.92 -4.94
N SER A 698 11.16 -22.29 -6.13
CA SER A 698 12.18 -22.37 -7.16
C SER A 698 13.08 -21.14 -7.11
N LEU A 699 14.38 -21.34 -6.81
CA LEU A 699 15.35 -20.25 -6.67
C LEU A 699 15.90 -19.77 -8.02
N VAL A 700 15.78 -20.57 -9.07
CA VAL A 700 16.12 -20.24 -10.47
C VAL A 700 17.62 -20.11 -10.74
N ARG A 701 18.37 -19.45 -9.85
CA ARG A 701 19.75 -19.04 -10.07
C ARG A 701 20.70 -20.22 -10.15
N SER A 702 21.31 -20.38 -11.32
CA SER A 702 22.32 -21.39 -11.60
C SER A 702 23.26 -20.86 -12.68
N ASN A 703 24.45 -20.37 -12.27
CA ASN A 703 25.43 -19.76 -13.15
C ASN A 703 26.86 -19.94 -12.62
N GLU A 704 27.86 -19.88 -13.52
CA GLU A 704 29.26 -20.06 -13.17
C GLU A 704 29.86 -18.89 -12.36
N ARG A 705 29.26 -17.71 -12.43
CA ARG A 705 29.75 -16.49 -11.75
C ARG A 705 29.36 -16.41 -10.28
N GLY A 706 28.40 -17.25 -9.86
CA GLY A 706 27.86 -17.19 -8.50
C GLY A 706 27.00 -15.94 -8.26
N GLU A 707 26.42 -15.36 -9.31
CA GLU A 707 25.56 -14.21 -9.22
C GLU A 707 24.18 -14.62 -8.71
N ILE A 708 23.77 -14.13 -7.54
CA ILE A 708 22.48 -14.44 -6.91
C ILE A 708 21.35 -13.52 -7.34
N GLY A 709 21.65 -12.29 -7.81
CA GLY A 709 20.67 -11.33 -8.37
C GLY A 709 19.54 -11.00 -7.39
N PHE A 710 18.30 -11.19 -7.78
CA PHE A 710 17.11 -10.87 -6.96
C PHE A 710 17.04 -11.61 -5.61
N LEU A 711 17.83 -12.67 -5.45
CA LEU A 711 17.97 -13.40 -4.18
C LEU A 711 18.81 -12.62 -3.13
N ASP A 712 19.46 -11.52 -3.51
CA ASP A 712 20.25 -10.68 -2.61
C ASP A 712 19.40 -9.98 -1.52
N GLU A 713 18.09 -9.88 -1.70
CA GLU A 713 17.17 -9.41 -0.66
C GLU A 713 16.70 -10.58 0.24
N PRO A 714 17.28 -10.75 1.43
CA PRO A 714 17.02 -11.91 2.28
C PRO A 714 15.58 -12.01 2.76
N ARG A 715 14.87 -10.88 2.87
CA ARG A 715 13.47 -10.82 3.30
C ARG A 715 12.53 -11.56 2.34
N ARG A 716 12.87 -11.63 1.03
CA ARG A 716 12.10 -12.43 0.06
C ARG A 716 12.12 -13.91 0.40
N PHE A 717 13.30 -14.42 0.76
CA PHE A 717 13.40 -15.82 1.14
C PHE A 717 12.67 -16.11 2.47
N ASN A 718 12.76 -15.22 3.45
CA ASN A 718 11.98 -15.32 4.67
C ASN A 718 10.47 -15.40 4.39
N VAL A 719 9.97 -14.53 3.50
CA VAL A 719 8.55 -14.55 3.11
C VAL A 719 8.19 -15.85 2.39
N ALA A 720 8.95 -16.28 1.39
CA ALA A 720 8.67 -17.49 0.63
C ALA A 720 8.61 -18.74 1.53
N LEU A 721 9.61 -18.90 2.41
CA LEU A 721 9.70 -20.05 3.31
C LEU A 721 8.55 -20.07 4.33
N THR A 722 8.20 -18.91 4.89
CA THR A 722 7.18 -18.79 5.94
C THR A 722 5.73 -18.82 5.43
N ARG A 723 5.53 -19.04 4.13
CA ARG A 723 4.20 -19.34 3.57
C ARG A 723 3.78 -20.79 3.85
N ALA A 724 4.74 -21.69 4.05
CA ALA A 724 4.48 -23.09 4.29
C ALA A 724 4.03 -23.36 5.72
N ARG A 725 2.96 -24.12 5.88
CA ARG A 725 2.48 -24.60 7.18
C ARG A 725 3.19 -25.91 7.57
N ARG A 726 3.05 -26.95 6.77
CA ARG A 726 3.50 -28.32 7.07
C ARG A 726 4.74 -28.75 6.31
N LYS A 727 4.88 -28.27 5.08
CA LYS A 727 6.01 -28.68 4.24
C LYS A 727 6.52 -27.57 3.34
N ALA A 728 7.82 -27.32 3.40
CA ALA A 728 8.55 -26.44 2.48
C ALA A 728 9.58 -27.28 1.69
N ILE A 729 9.55 -27.15 0.36
CA ILE A 729 10.52 -27.76 -0.56
C ILE A 729 11.19 -26.62 -1.32
N VAL A 730 12.49 -26.43 -1.10
CA VAL A 730 13.28 -25.41 -1.77
C VAL A 730 14.16 -26.08 -2.83
N VAL A 731 14.09 -25.64 -4.07
CA VAL A 731 14.84 -26.18 -5.22
C VAL A 731 15.83 -25.13 -5.71
N GLY A 732 17.10 -25.49 -5.87
CA GLY A 732 18.11 -24.57 -6.37
C GLY A 732 19.51 -25.16 -6.48
N ASP A 733 20.39 -24.51 -7.24
CA ASP A 733 21.81 -24.86 -7.38
C ASP A 733 22.62 -24.33 -6.21
N ALA A 734 22.96 -25.21 -5.25
CA ALA A 734 23.72 -24.84 -4.06
C ALA A 734 25.06 -24.16 -4.37
N ARG A 735 25.70 -24.47 -5.50
CA ARG A 735 26.96 -23.83 -5.92
C ARG A 735 26.78 -22.34 -6.20
N THR A 736 25.64 -21.95 -6.75
CA THR A 736 25.32 -20.56 -7.03
C THR A 736 24.72 -19.85 -5.81
N VAL A 737 23.65 -20.44 -5.21
CA VAL A 737 22.86 -19.71 -4.19
C VAL A 737 23.60 -19.56 -2.86
N ARG A 738 24.51 -20.48 -2.48
CA ARG A 738 25.31 -20.38 -1.26
C ARG A 738 26.37 -19.24 -1.28
N ARG A 739 26.45 -18.46 -2.37
CA ARG A 739 27.20 -17.20 -2.38
C ARG A 739 26.52 -16.10 -1.57
N GLY A 740 25.21 -16.20 -1.36
CA GLY A 740 24.48 -15.33 -0.45
C GLY A 740 24.45 -15.91 0.97
N ASP A 741 24.76 -15.11 1.97
CA ASP A 741 24.91 -15.51 3.38
C ASP A 741 23.67 -16.25 3.91
N VAL A 742 22.46 -15.73 3.59
CA VAL A 742 21.21 -16.33 4.02
C VAL A 742 20.98 -17.72 3.41
N PHE A 743 21.35 -17.93 2.14
CA PHE A 743 21.21 -19.22 1.49
C PHE A 743 22.28 -20.23 1.93
N ASP A 744 23.48 -19.77 2.27
CA ASP A 744 24.48 -20.64 2.89
C ASP A 744 24.06 -21.07 4.30
N ALA A 745 23.53 -20.14 5.10
CA ALA A 745 22.94 -20.45 6.40
C ALA A 745 21.74 -21.42 6.26
N PHE A 746 20.90 -21.23 5.24
CA PHE A 746 19.77 -22.13 4.97
C PHE A 746 20.23 -23.54 4.58
N ALA A 747 21.20 -23.66 3.68
CA ALA A 747 21.73 -24.96 3.29
C ALA A 747 22.31 -25.73 4.48
N ARG A 748 23.10 -25.06 5.33
CA ARG A 748 23.62 -25.66 6.59
C ARG A 748 22.48 -26.03 7.56
N TYR A 749 21.45 -25.20 7.66
CA TYR A 749 20.30 -25.50 8.49
C TYR A 749 19.53 -26.71 7.97
N ALA A 750 19.29 -26.80 6.65
CA ALA A 750 18.63 -27.93 6.03
C ALA A 750 19.44 -29.25 6.19
N GLU A 751 20.78 -29.17 6.14
CA GLU A 751 21.66 -30.31 6.43
C GLU A 751 21.52 -30.79 7.89
N ALA A 752 21.35 -29.87 8.84
CA ALA A 752 21.33 -30.17 10.28
C ALA A 752 19.94 -30.52 10.82
N GLN A 753 18.88 -29.89 10.36
CA GLN A 753 17.53 -29.95 10.94
C GLN A 753 16.44 -30.40 9.93
N GLY A 754 16.71 -30.28 8.65
CA GLY A 754 15.83 -30.69 7.55
C GLY A 754 16.36 -31.90 6.81
N ARG A 755 16.14 -31.88 5.49
CA ARG A 755 16.77 -32.87 4.57
C ARG A 755 17.37 -32.15 3.37
N VAL A 756 18.50 -32.64 2.91
CA VAL A 756 19.11 -32.25 1.64
C VAL A 756 19.06 -33.44 0.69
N HIS A 757 18.48 -33.23 -0.47
CA HIS A 757 18.44 -34.24 -1.56
C HIS A 757 19.21 -33.69 -2.74
N ARG A 758 20.25 -34.39 -3.17
CA ARG A 758 21.03 -34.06 -4.38
C ARG A 758 20.52 -34.87 -5.55
N LEU A 759 20.26 -34.20 -6.67
CA LEU A 759 19.76 -34.81 -7.90
C LEU A 759 20.87 -35.51 -8.67
#